data_131e546ff3d8a3e8570d9e1266ef48d6
#
_entry.id   131e546ff3d8a3e8570d9e1266ef48d6
#
_cell.length_a   1.000
_cell.length_b   1.000
_cell.length_c   1.000
_cell.angle_alpha   90.00
_cell.angle_beta   90.00
_cell.angle_gamma   90.00
#
_symmetry.space_group_name_H-M   'P 1'
#
loop_
_entity.id
_entity.type
_entity.pdbx_description
1 polymer ?
#
loop_
_entity_poly.entity_id
_entity_poly.type
_entity_poly.pdbx_seq_one_letter_code
_entity_poly.pdbx_strand_id
1 'polypeptide(L)'
;VRVTAAVTRRVADLGQTIIGIEEVQDLVQEELMRQGHFKVAQNYILYRAYRARRREELAAQPVVVDDRQESLILVKSADGSTYLWNGEELRKRIAFAAAGLELVRTPDQIESELRRGLFNEITEADLRKTIELNAKSLVEVDADFAKFAARICLSYIYEEVLGWSITRDGVSQLKEFHRAKFAAYVERGIAIGRLSPDLRKYDLAKLAAALDPMADLDFELLGVQTMYDRYLIIDKTVKPARRLETPQFFWMRVAMGLFLREEKNREDWVIRLHALHKSRRFCSSTPTLFNAGTLHSQLSSCYLYQVNDTIESIMIRGIAENAFLSKWAGGLGGSWTSVRGTGSYIKGTNGESQGIIPFLKLHNDQLVAVNQGGKRRGSGCAYLETWHNDIEDFLELRKNTGDDRRRTHDMNTANWIPDLFMKRLKNRQNWTLFLSNETPDLHETFGADFEKRYVAYEERAKKGEIFGKEIPALELWKKMLGMIFETGHPWITFKDPCNVRSPQDHVGVIHSSNLCTEITLNTSAEETAVCNLGSVVLDSHLKADGSIDHAMLRETVTVAVRALDNVIDINFYPTKAAEVSNLRHRPVGMGVMGLQDCLYRRDISFASDAAVEFNDEIMEAVAYYAYDTSADLAAERGTYSTYKGSKWDRGLLPQDTVDLLEQERGEPIEVKRGGLMDWAPVRAKIAKSGMRNSNVLAIAPTATISNIVGSSPCIEPTYKNLFVKSNLSGEFTELNGYLVRDLKKLGLWSQEMMQQVKYFDGELKDLSLIHISEPTRQAEISYAVFCLK
;
A
#
# COMPACT_ATOMS: atom_id res chain seq x y z
N VAL A 1 -19.63 -8.76 28.01
CA VAL A 1 -20.76 -8.47 27.10
C VAL A 1 -22.07 -8.21 27.86
N ARG A 2 -22.55 -9.14 28.75
CA ARG A 2 -23.82 -8.94 29.46
C ARG A 2 -23.80 -7.72 30.41
N VAL A 3 -22.75 -7.58 31.21
CA VAL A 3 -22.57 -6.41 32.13
C VAL A 3 -22.48 -5.12 31.30
N THR A 4 -21.70 -5.08 30.25
CA THR A 4 -21.56 -3.91 29.38
C THR A 4 -22.91 -3.48 28.80
N ALA A 5 -23.66 -4.43 28.20
CA ALA A 5 -24.98 -4.15 27.63
C ALA A 5 -26.00 -3.64 28.68
N ALA A 6 -25.92 -4.13 29.91
CA ALA A 6 -26.80 -3.69 31.00
C ALA A 6 -26.42 -2.26 31.48
N VAL A 7 -25.14 -1.98 31.63
CA VAL A 7 -24.62 -0.65 31.96
C VAL A 7 -24.98 0.36 30.87
N THR A 8 -24.76 0.04 29.59
CA THR A 8 -25.12 0.92 28.48
C THR A 8 -26.62 1.28 28.49
N ARG A 9 -27.50 0.31 28.75
CA ARG A 9 -28.92 0.57 28.83
C ARG A 9 -29.24 1.52 29.99
N ARG A 10 -28.69 1.27 31.19
CA ARG A 10 -28.91 2.11 32.38
C ARG A 10 -28.39 3.53 32.16
N VAL A 11 -27.28 3.69 31.47
CA VAL A 11 -26.76 5.02 31.07
C VAL A 11 -27.73 5.73 30.13
N ALA A 12 -28.25 5.00 29.12
CA ALA A 12 -29.25 5.57 28.22
C ALA A 12 -30.57 5.94 28.93
N ASP A 13 -31.01 5.14 29.91
CA ASP A 13 -32.24 5.37 30.69
C ASP A 13 -32.13 6.61 31.61
N LEU A 14 -30.90 7.07 31.93
CA LEU A 14 -30.70 8.28 32.71
C LEU A 14 -31.08 9.55 31.95
N GLY A 15 -31.17 9.51 30.61
CA GLY A 15 -31.58 10.64 29.78
C GLY A 15 -30.69 11.88 29.89
N GLN A 16 -29.48 11.73 30.41
CA GLN A 16 -28.51 12.83 30.56
C GLN A 16 -27.66 12.94 29.32
N THR A 17 -27.43 14.13 28.81
CA THR A 17 -26.57 14.40 27.68
C THR A 17 -25.07 14.29 28.03
N ILE A 18 -24.71 14.42 29.29
CA ILE A 18 -23.33 14.24 29.79
C ILE A 18 -23.45 13.48 31.13
N ILE A 19 -22.71 12.37 31.24
CA ILE A 19 -22.63 11.59 32.46
C ILE A 19 -21.20 11.57 33.00
N GLY A 20 -21.03 11.76 34.29
CA GLY A 20 -19.73 11.72 34.96
C GLY A 20 -19.10 10.31 34.92
N ILE A 21 -17.78 10.22 34.73
CA ILE A 21 -17.09 8.93 34.72
C ILE A 21 -17.28 8.13 36.02
N GLU A 22 -17.39 8.80 37.16
CA GLU A 22 -17.63 8.14 38.46
C GLU A 22 -19.04 7.52 38.53
N GLU A 23 -20.06 8.18 37.96
CA GLU A 23 -21.42 7.62 37.88
C GLU A 23 -21.45 6.37 36.97
N VAL A 24 -20.71 6.40 35.83
CA VAL A 24 -20.59 5.21 34.99
C VAL A 24 -19.90 4.07 35.75
N GLN A 25 -18.87 4.38 36.52
CA GLN A 25 -18.14 3.40 37.32
C GLN A 25 -19.01 2.80 38.46
N ASP A 26 -19.90 3.60 39.06
CA ASP A 26 -20.85 3.11 40.02
C ASP A 26 -21.87 2.15 39.40
N LEU A 27 -22.39 2.51 38.24
CA LEU A 27 -23.27 1.62 37.47
C LEU A 27 -22.59 0.29 37.08
N VAL A 28 -21.31 0.32 36.74
CA VAL A 28 -20.53 -0.92 36.47
C VAL A 28 -20.40 -1.77 37.72
N GLN A 29 -20.11 -1.16 38.87
CA GLN A 29 -19.98 -1.85 40.16
C GLN A 29 -21.28 -2.51 40.54
N GLU A 30 -22.37 -1.76 40.50
CA GLU A 30 -23.72 -2.25 40.83
C GLU A 30 -24.11 -3.42 39.92
N GLU A 31 -23.85 -3.30 38.62
CA GLU A 31 -24.26 -4.32 37.67
C GLU A 31 -23.42 -5.60 37.80
N LEU A 32 -22.13 -5.49 38.13
CA LEU A 32 -21.28 -6.65 38.48
C LEU A 32 -21.83 -7.40 39.72
N MET A 33 -22.26 -6.65 40.75
CA MET A 33 -22.85 -7.26 41.93
C MET A 33 -24.21 -7.89 41.63
N ARG A 34 -25.06 -7.21 40.84
CA ARG A 34 -26.39 -7.68 40.47
C ARG A 34 -26.35 -8.97 39.62
N GLN A 35 -25.34 -9.11 38.78
CA GLN A 35 -25.14 -10.32 37.95
C GLN A 35 -24.36 -11.42 38.66
N GLY A 36 -24.06 -11.28 39.96
CA GLY A 36 -23.41 -12.31 40.77
C GLY A 36 -21.89 -12.39 40.62
N HIS A 37 -21.27 -11.41 39.97
CA HIS A 37 -19.81 -11.38 39.77
C HIS A 37 -19.08 -10.75 40.97
N PHE A 38 -19.38 -11.22 42.17
CA PHE A 38 -18.95 -10.63 43.45
C PHE A 38 -17.42 -10.47 43.58
N LYS A 39 -16.65 -11.45 43.16
CA LYS A 39 -15.18 -11.39 43.21
C LYS A 39 -14.60 -10.33 42.28
N VAL A 40 -15.21 -10.17 41.10
CA VAL A 40 -14.83 -9.14 40.12
C VAL A 40 -15.23 -7.75 40.65
N ALA A 41 -16.45 -7.63 41.19
CA ALA A 41 -16.90 -6.39 41.78
C ALA A 41 -16.03 -5.97 42.96
N GLN A 42 -15.66 -6.91 43.84
CA GLN A 42 -14.75 -6.64 44.96
C GLN A 42 -13.38 -6.13 44.49
N ASN A 43 -12.77 -6.79 43.51
CA ASN A 43 -11.51 -6.33 42.97
C ASN A 43 -11.63 -4.97 42.27
N TYR A 44 -12.73 -4.69 41.60
CA TYR A 44 -13.01 -3.42 40.96
C TYR A 44 -13.18 -2.28 42.01
N ILE A 45 -13.88 -2.52 43.11
CA ILE A 45 -14.05 -1.58 44.24
C ILE A 45 -12.67 -1.28 44.87
N LEU A 46 -11.90 -2.32 45.17
CA LEU A 46 -10.56 -2.15 45.73
C LEU A 46 -9.64 -1.37 44.81
N TYR A 47 -9.70 -1.64 43.53
CA TYR A 47 -8.93 -0.90 42.51
C TYR A 47 -9.35 0.57 42.44
N ARG A 48 -10.67 0.86 42.45
CA ARG A 48 -11.17 2.24 42.49
C ARG A 48 -10.72 2.97 43.77
N ALA A 49 -10.87 2.36 44.93
CA ALA A 49 -10.42 2.92 46.20
C ALA A 49 -8.91 3.19 46.23
N TYR A 50 -8.12 2.26 45.71
CA TYR A 50 -6.68 2.45 45.53
C TYR A 50 -6.34 3.63 44.61
N ARG A 51 -7.04 3.75 43.49
CA ARG A 51 -6.89 4.87 42.53
C ARG A 51 -7.34 6.20 43.08
N ALA A 52 -8.44 6.21 43.85
CA ALA A 52 -8.94 7.42 44.52
C ALA A 52 -7.94 7.89 45.59
N ARG A 53 -7.50 6.97 46.46
CA ARG A 53 -6.47 7.26 47.47
C ARG A 53 -5.16 7.77 46.86
N ARG A 54 -4.74 7.18 45.79
CA ARG A 54 -3.54 7.63 45.05
C ARG A 54 -3.73 9.01 44.41
N ARG A 55 -4.96 9.35 43.96
CA ARG A 55 -5.30 10.71 43.49
C ARG A 55 -5.33 11.73 44.65
N GLU A 56 -5.83 11.34 45.79
CA GLU A 56 -5.83 12.17 46.99
C GLU A 56 -4.41 12.37 47.54
N GLU A 57 -3.59 11.33 47.56
CA GLU A 57 -2.16 11.40 47.93
C GLU A 57 -1.37 12.31 46.99
N LEU A 58 -1.69 12.29 45.70
CA LEU A 58 -1.11 13.18 44.69
C LEU A 58 -1.68 14.62 44.78
N ALA A 59 -2.93 14.78 45.20
CA ALA A 59 -3.59 16.08 45.39
C ALA A 59 -3.26 16.72 46.74
N ALA A 60 -2.90 15.91 47.75
CA ALA A 60 -2.53 16.38 49.08
C ALA A 60 -1.08 16.85 49.22
N GLN A 61 -0.27 16.69 48.17
CA GLN A 61 1.02 17.36 48.11
C GLN A 61 0.76 18.85 47.85
N PRO A 62 1.18 19.79 48.69
CA PRO A 62 0.95 21.19 48.42
C PRO A 62 1.67 21.57 47.14
N VAL A 63 0.89 21.88 46.14
CA VAL A 63 1.36 22.57 44.92
C VAL A 63 1.71 23.98 45.35
N VAL A 64 2.91 24.18 45.81
CA VAL A 64 3.54 25.49 45.78
C VAL A 64 3.83 25.77 44.31
N VAL A 65 2.93 26.49 43.67
CA VAL A 65 3.15 27.07 42.36
C VAL A 65 4.14 28.19 42.56
N ASP A 66 5.41 27.85 42.53
CA ASP A 66 6.50 28.77 42.21
C ASP A 66 6.73 28.65 40.70
N ASP A 67 6.46 29.74 40.00
CA ASP A 67 6.34 29.83 38.54
C ASP A 67 7.64 29.54 37.78
N ARG A 68 8.67 28.95 38.43
CA ARG A 68 10.00 28.66 37.86
C ARG A 68 10.73 27.47 38.46
N GLN A 69 10.12 26.58 39.24
CA GLN A 69 10.83 25.33 39.63
C GLN A 69 10.67 24.27 38.56
N GLU A 70 11.75 24.04 37.80
CA GLU A 70 11.93 22.86 36.94
C GLU A 70 11.68 21.60 37.78
N SER A 71 10.58 20.88 37.50
CA SER A 71 10.31 19.60 38.13
C SER A 71 11.35 18.58 37.66
N LEU A 72 12.35 18.35 38.51
CA LEU A 72 13.40 17.35 38.30
C LEU A 72 12.78 15.96 38.45
N ILE A 73 13.02 15.09 37.48
CA ILE A 73 12.60 13.69 37.51
C ILE A 73 13.84 12.79 37.57
N LEU A 74 13.83 11.82 38.48
CA LEU A 74 14.89 10.82 38.54
C LEU A 74 14.67 9.79 37.42
N VAL A 75 15.66 9.62 36.55
CA VAL A 75 15.63 8.69 35.42
C VAL A 75 16.68 7.57 35.64
N LYS A 76 16.29 6.34 35.37
CA LYS A 76 17.13 5.15 35.42
C LYS A 76 17.66 4.80 34.02
N SER A 77 18.96 4.81 33.86
CA SER A 77 19.63 4.35 32.63
C SER A 77 19.68 2.83 32.53
N ALA A 78 19.91 2.32 31.31
CA ALA A 78 20.00 0.89 31.05
C ALA A 78 21.14 0.16 31.79
N ASP A 79 22.19 0.87 32.19
CA ASP A 79 23.29 0.36 32.96
C ASP A 79 23.03 0.33 34.49
N GLY A 80 21.83 0.77 34.90
CA GLY A 80 21.43 0.85 36.31
C GLY A 80 21.83 2.15 37.02
N SER A 81 22.54 3.06 36.37
CA SER A 81 22.80 4.40 36.89
C SER A 81 21.53 5.26 36.88
N THR A 82 21.54 6.30 37.71
CA THR A 82 20.40 7.25 37.80
C THR A 82 20.92 8.68 37.66
N TYR A 83 20.10 9.51 36.99
CA TYR A 83 20.39 10.94 36.84
C TYR A 83 19.13 11.77 36.99
N LEU A 84 19.30 13.05 37.33
CA LEU A 84 18.21 14.01 37.41
C LEU A 84 17.96 14.62 36.02
N TRP A 85 16.77 14.39 35.51
CA TRP A 85 16.31 14.93 34.24
C TRP A 85 15.53 16.22 34.45
N ASN A 86 16.01 17.32 33.87
CA ASN A 86 15.43 18.67 34.01
C ASN A 86 14.52 19.08 32.81
N GLY A 87 14.39 18.24 31.80
CA GLY A 87 13.60 18.52 30.60
C GLY A 87 14.29 19.42 29.57
N GLU A 88 15.55 19.83 29.75
CA GLU A 88 16.26 20.63 28.75
C GLU A 88 16.33 19.90 27.40
N GLU A 89 16.57 18.61 27.43
CA GLU A 89 16.55 17.75 26.23
C GLU A 89 15.19 17.81 25.54
N LEU A 90 14.10 17.71 26.29
CA LEU A 90 12.74 17.75 25.76
C LEU A 90 12.44 19.11 25.11
N ARG A 91 12.82 20.21 25.74
CA ARG A 91 12.66 21.56 25.17
C ARG A 91 13.41 21.70 23.84
N LYS A 92 14.65 21.16 23.75
CA LYS A 92 15.41 21.17 22.50
C LYS A 92 14.76 20.31 21.42
N ARG A 93 14.20 19.14 21.79
CA ARG A 93 13.43 18.29 20.85
C ARG A 93 12.16 18.99 20.40
N ILE A 94 11.45 19.68 21.27
CA ILE A 94 10.25 20.46 20.92
C ILE A 94 10.63 21.56 19.93
N ALA A 95 11.68 22.32 20.20
CA ALA A 95 12.15 23.38 19.30
C ALA A 95 12.55 22.83 17.92
N PHE A 96 13.24 21.70 17.89
CA PHE A 96 13.58 21.00 16.65
C PHE A 96 12.32 20.52 15.89
N ALA A 97 11.39 19.91 16.60
CA ALA A 97 10.19 19.34 16.00
C ALA A 97 9.19 20.41 15.51
N ALA A 98 9.10 21.55 16.21
CA ALA A 98 8.19 22.64 15.87
C ALA A 98 8.72 23.56 14.76
N ALA A 99 10.00 23.47 14.39
CA ALA A 99 10.62 24.40 13.45
C ALA A 99 9.87 24.46 12.11
N GLY A 100 9.36 25.65 11.73
CA GLY A 100 8.65 25.88 10.48
C GLY A 100 7.23 25.28 10.42
N LEU A 101 6.64 24.85 11.53
CA LEU A 101 5.25 24.41 11.63
C LEU A 101 4.36 25.49 12.26
N GLU A 102 3.11 25.58 11.81
CA GLU A 102 2.09 26.48 12.37
C GLU A 102 1.19 25.73 13.38
N LEU A 103 1.77 25.43 14.55
CA LEU A 103 1.09 24.67 15.59
C LEU A 103 0.11 25.56 16.36
N VAL A 104 -1.07 25.00 16.68
CA VAL A 104 -2.12 25.68 17.47
C VAL A 104 -1.82 25.73 18.99
N ARG A 105 -0.70 25.16 19.44
CA ARG A 105 -0.25 25.11 20.84
C ARG A 105 1.10 25.84 20.96
N THR A 106 1.28 26.54 22.09
CA THR A 106 2.58 27.13 22.42
C THR A 106 3.59 26.05 22.83
N PRO A 107 4.91 26.31 22.74
CA PRO A 107 5.93 25.37 23.22
C PRO A 107 5.74 24.91 24.67
N ASP A 108 5.31 25.80 25.57
CA ASP A 108 5.06 25.47 26.99
C ASP A 108 3.86 24.53 27.16
N GLN A 109 2.79 24.76 26.39
CA GLN A 109 1.63 23.87 26.36
C GLN A 109 2.03 22.47 25.82
N ILE A 110 2.85 22.43 24.76
CA ILE A 110 3.35 21.18 24.20
C ILE A 110 4.24 20.46 25.22
N GLU A 111 5.16 21.17 25.89
CA GLU A 111 6.02 20.58 26.94
C GLU A 111 5.18 19.98 28.06
N SER A 112 4.17 20.70 28.53
CA SER A 112 3.23 20.22 29.56
C SER A 112 2.52 18.94 29.14
N GLU A 113 2.01 18.87 27.90
CA GLU A 113 1.37 17.65 27.39
C GLU A 113 2.35 16.49 27.23
N LEU A 114 3.56 16.75 26.74
CA LEU A 114 4.57 15.71 26.57
C LEU A 114 5.09 15.16 27.91
N ARG A 115 5.08 15.96 28.97
CA ARG A 115 5.43 15.55 30.33
C ARG A 115 4.31 14.78 31.04
N ARG A 116 3.12 14.72 30.48
CA ARG A 116 1.98 14.05 31.09
C ARG A 116 2.27 12.57 31.32
N GLY A 117 2.10 12.14 32.57
CA GLY A 117 2.32 10.74 32.95
C GLY A 117 3.77 10.36 33.25
N LEU A 118 4.72 11.30 33.20
CA LEU A 118 6.07 11.05 33.67
C LEU A 118 6.09 10.97 35.23
N PHE A 119 6.93 10.11 35.78
CA PHE A 119 7.04 9.86 37.21
C PHE A 119 8.50 9.66 37.63
N ASN A 120 8.80 9.83 38.93
CA ASN A 120 10.15 9.59 39.45
C ASN A 120 10.56 8.12 39.30
N GLU A 121 11.84 7.91 39.03
CA GLU A 121 12.46 6.61 38.79
C GLU A 121 11.97 5.93 37.47
N ILE A 122 11.49 6.72 36.51
CA ILE A 122 11.15 6.25 35.16
C ILE A 122 12.42 5.73 34.45
N THR A 123 12.31 4.66 33.67
CA THR A 123 13.44 4.23 32.82
C THR A 123 13.60 5.13 31.60
N GLU A 124 14.80 5.24 31.03
CA GLU A 124 15.04 5.98 29.78
C GLU A 124 14.12 5.49 28.63
N ALA A 125 13.89 4.17 28.56
CA ALA A 125 13.02 3.58 27.56
C ALA A 125 11.56 4.01 27.74
N ASP A 126 11.07 4.02 28.98
CA ASP A 126 9.70 4.44 29.29
C ASP A 126 9.53 5.95 29.15
N LEU A 127 10.55 6.75 29.51
CA LEU A 127 10.58 8.20 29.28
C LEU A 127 10.40 8.52 27.79
N ARG A 128 11.25 7.92 26.96
CA ARG A 128 11.16 8.06 25.49
C ARG A 128 9.77 7.65 24.98
N LYS A 129 9.30 6.46 25.37
CA LYS A 129 8.02 5.91 24.94
C LYS A 129 6.83 6.81 25.35
N THR A 130 6.87 7.35 26.56
CA THR A 130 5.83 8.26 27.07
C THR A 130 5.79 9.56 26.26
N ILE A 131 6.97 10.15 25.96
CA ILE A 131 7.07 11.35 25.13
C ILE A 131 6.52 11.07 23.71
N GLU A 132 6.92 9.96 23.08
CA GLU A 132 6.46 9.58 21.75
C GLU A 132 4.95 9.35 21.72
N LEU A 133 4.37 8.68 22.72
CA LEU A 133 2.91 8.46 22.83
C LEU A 133 2.14 9.75 23.03
N ASN A 134 2.65 10.65 23.86
CA ASN A 134 2.01 11.95 24.10
C ASN A 134 2.11 12.84 22.86
N ALA A 135 3.25 12.82 22.15
CA ALA A 135 3.38 13.53 20.87
C ALA A 135 2.38 12.99 19.83
N LYS A 136 2.20 11.67 19.77
CA LYS A 136 1.21 11.02 18.88
C LYS A 136 -0.22 11.48 19.21
N SER A 137 -0.59 11.63 20.45
CA SER A 137 -1.93 12.07 20.84
C SER A 137 -2.27 13.49 20.39
N LEU A 138 -1.26 14.34 20.16
CA LEU A 138 -1.46 15.70 19.68
C LEU A 138 -1.91 15.77 18.21
N VAL A 139 -1.72 14.71 17.42
CA VAL A 139 -2.18 14.65 16.01
C VAL A 139 -3.69 14.88 15.90
N GLU A 140 -4.44 14.49 16.93
CA GLU A 140 -5.90 14.71 16.97
C GLU A 140 -6.29 16.18 17.17
N VAL A 141 -5.36 17.03 17.61
CA VAL A 141 -5.59 18.45 17.85
C VAL A 141 -5.42 19.27 16.57
N ASP A 142 -4.42 18.91 15.77
CA ASP A 142 -4.08 19.61 14.54
C ASP A 142 -3.22 18.69 13.64
N ALA A 143 -3.48 18.69 12.34
CA ALA A 143 -2.77 17.87 11.37
C ALA A 143 -1.24 18.10 11.35
N ASP A 144 -0.78 19.33 11.62
CA ASP A 144 0.66 19.64 11.68
C ASP A 144 1.41 18.88 12.80
N PHE A 145 0.69 18.40 13.83
CA PHE A 145 1.29 17.54 14.84
C PHE A 145 1.70 16.15 14.31
N ALA A 146 1.22 15.72 13.13
CA ALA A 146 1.73 14.51 12.48
C ALA A 146 3.22 14.65 12.13
N LYS A 147 3.63 15.82 11.59
CA LYS A 147 5.04 16.14 11.33
C LYS A 147 5.82 16.39 12.62
N PHE A 148 5.21 17.11 13.56
CA PHE A 148 5.83 17.35 14.88
C PHE A 148 6.20 16.02 15.57
N ALA A 149 5.25 15.10 15.70
CA ALA A 149 5.47 13.80 16.33
C ALA A 149 6.49 12.94 15.56
N ALA A 150 6.48 13.01 14.21
CA ALA A 150 7.50 12.38 13.37
C ALA A 150 8.91 12.89 13.72
N ARG A 151 9.08 14.20 13.88
CA ARG A 151 10.38 14.81 14.19
C ARG A 151 10.86 14.49 15.60
N ILE A 152 9.96 14.35 16.57
CA ILE A 152 10.30 13.81 17.89
C ILE A 152 10.88 12.38 17.74
N CYS A 153 10.18 11.50 17.01
CA CYS A 153 10.65 10.13 16.74
C CYS A 153 11.99 10.13 16.00
N LEU A 154 12.15 10.95 14.95
CA LEU A 154 13.40 11.08 14.19
C LEU A 154 14.57 11.49 15.08
N SER A 155 14.37 12.40 16.03
CA SER A 155 15.44 12.81 16.96
C SER A 155 16.00 11.65 17.78
N TYR A 156 15.13 10.70 18.20
CA TYR A 156 15.57 9.48 18.87
C TYR A 156 16.22 8.46 17.94
N ILE A 157 15.73 8.36 16.68
CA ILE A 157 16.38 7.49 15.68
C ILE A 157 17.81 7.96 15.40
N TYR A 158 18.04 9.26 15.30
CA TYR A 158 19.37 9.82 15.08
C TYR A 158 20.30 9.55 16.26
N GLU A 159 19.82 9.62 17.49
CA GLU A 159 20.59 9.23 18.66
C GLU A 159 20.96 7.75 18.65
N GLU A 160 19.99 6.88 18.40
CA GLU A 160 20.20 5.42 18.37
C GLU A 160 21.23 5.03 17.31
N VAL A 161 21.14 5.59 16.11
CA VAL A 161 21.94 5.15 14.95
C VAL A 161 23.30 5.85 14.90
N LEU A 162 23.33 7.17 15.11
CA LEU A 162 24.52 7.98 14.89
C LEU A 162 25.34 8.22 16.15
N GLY A 163 24.74 8.02 17.35
CA GLY A 163 25.32 8.48 18.61
C GLY A 163 25.33 10.02 18.73
N TRP A 164 24.56 10.70 17.93
CA TRP A 164 24.32 12.14 17.99
C TRP A 164 23.46 12.47 19.22
N SER A 165 23.66 13.64 19.81
CA SER A 165 22.84 14.11 20.92
C SER A 165 22.35 15.52 20.65
N ILE A 166 21.04 15.75 20.78
CA ILE A 166 20.43 17.06 20.55
C ILE A 166 20.95 18.11 21.53
N THR A 167 21.33 17.71 22.74
CA THR A 167 21.85 18.60 23.78
C THR A 167 23.33 18.89 23.62
N ARG A 168 24.13 17.86 23.31
CA ARG A 168 25.59 17.97 23.20
C ARG A 168 26.03 18.52 21.85
N ASP A 169 25.50 17.98 20.77
CA ASP A 169 26.00 18.25 19.42
C ASP A 169 25.13 19.27 18.65
N GLY A 170 23.85 19.35 19.00
CA GLY A 170 22.89 20.27 18.36
C GLY A 170 22.52 19.91 16.91
N VAL A 171 21.49 20.58 16.39
CA VAL A 171 20.93 20.30 15.06
C VAL A 171 21.91 20.62 13.93
N SER A 172 22.76 21.65 14.10
CA SER A 172 23.73 22.08 13.08
C SER A 172 24.75 21.01 12.70
N GLN A 173 25.07 20.09 13.62
CA GLN A 173 26.03 19.01 13.40
C GLN A 173 25.41 17.73 12.80
N LEU A 174 24.08 17.65 12.73
CA LEU A 174 23.37 16.44 12.32
C LEU A 174 23.76 15.94 10.92
N LYS A 175 23.97 16.85 9.98
CA LYS A 175 24.41 16.52 8.62
C LYS A 175 25.84 15.94 8.60
N GLU A 176 26.71 16.48 9.40
CA GLU A 176 28.09 16.00 9.49
C GLU A 176 28.16 14.63 10.17
N PHE A 177 27.35 14.39 11.20
CA PHE A 177 27.23 13.05 11.81
C PHE A 177 26.78 11.99 10.79
N HIS A 178 25.77 12.31 9.95
CA HIS A 178 25.37 11.40 8.88
C HIS A 178 26.53 11.09 7.93
N ARG A 179 27.26 12.12 7.48
CA ARG A 179 28.41 11.97 6.56
C ARG A 179 29.52 11.11 7.16
N ALA A 180 29.89 11.42 8.39
CA ALA A 180 30.97 10.74 9.08
C ALA A 180 30.65 9.26 9.40
N LYS A 181 29.37 8.93 9.65
CA LYS A 181 28.96 7.58 10.04
C LYS A 181 28.58 6.68 8.85
N PHE A 182 28.39 7.23 7.65
CA PHE A 182 27.87 6.48 6.52
C PHE A 182 28.75 5.31 6.09
N ALA A 183 30.03 5.50 5.91
CA ALA A 183 30.96 4.42 5.53
C ALA A 183 31.01 3.31 6.61
N ALA A 184 31.04 3.69 7.89
CA ALA A 184 31.03 2.74 9.00
C ALA A 184 29.71 1.93 9.06
N TYR A 185 28.58 2.56 8.73
CA TYR A 185 27.29 1.87 8.58
C TYR A 185 27.35 0.78 7.50
N VAL A 186 27.86 1.10 6.29
CA VAL A 186 27.98 0.12 5.20
C VAL A 186 28.86 -1.05 5.64
N GLU A 187 30.04 -0.78 6.21
CA GLU A 187 30.96 -1.82 6.68
C GLU A 187 30.35 -2.69 7.78
N ARG A 188 29.65 -2.07 8.74
CA ARG A 188 28.95 -2.83 9.79
C ARG A 188 27.85 -3.71 9.21
N GLY A 189 27.02 -3.18 8.29
CA GLY A 189 25.98 -3.94 7.64
C GLY A 189 26.48 -5.15 6.85
N ILE A 190 27.65 -5.01 6.20
CA ILE A 190 28.33 -6.13 5.52
C ILE A 190 28.86 -7.14 6.53
N ALA A 191 29.52 -6.68 7.59
CA ALA A 191 30.12 -7.54 8.62
C ALA A 191 29.10 -8.44 9.32
N ILE A 192 27.87 -7.94 9.54
CA ILE A 192 26.77 -8.72 10.14
C ILE A 192 25.96 -9.53 9.11
N GLY A 193 26.40 -9.58 7.87
CA GLY A 193 25.74 -10.34 6.80
C GLY A 193 24.36 -9.80 6.37
N ARG A 194 24.12 -8.48 6.52
CA ARG A 194 22.87 -7.87 6.07
C ARG A 194 22.99 -7.14 4.74
N LEU A 195 24.08 -6.45 4.50
CA LEU A 195 24.34 -5.72 3.28
C LEU A 195 25.23 -6.52 2.30
N SER A 196 25.06 -6.25 1.02
CA SER A 196 25.90 -6.82 -0.02
C SER A 196 27.32 -6.26 0.04
N PRO A 197 28.38 -7.11 -0.03
CA PRO A 197 29.74 -6.66 -0.16
C PRO A 197 30.00 -5.76 -1.38
N ASP A 198 29.15 -5.86 -2.41
CA ASP A 198 29.26 -5.06 -3.63
C ASP A 198 29.07 -3.56 -3.37
N LEU A 199 28.45 -3.18 -2.25
CA LEU A 199 28.29 -1.78 -1.89
C LEU A 199 29.64 -1.07 -1.64
N ARG A 200 30.73 -1.81 -1.40
CA ARG A 200 32.09 -1.27 -1.31
C ARG A 200 32.63 -0.71 -2.64
N LYS A 201 31.98 -1.06 -3.76
CA LYS A 201 32.41 -0.62 -5.11
C LYS A 201 32.09 0.86 -5.37
N TYR A 202 31.29 1.48 -4.52
CA TYR A 202 30.89 2.89 -4.63
C TYR A 202 31.91 3.83 -3.97
N ASP A 203 31.99 5.05 -4.50
CA ASP A 203 32.59 6.19 -3.77
C ASP A 203 31.66 6.61 -2.63
N LEU A 204 31.89 5.99 -1.44
CA LEU A 204 31.06 6.25 -0.27
C LEU A 204 31.17 7.69 0.24
N ALA A 205 32.29 8.39 -0.03
CA ALA A 205 32.46 9.78 0.37
C ALA A 205 31.60 10.71 -0.50
N LYS A 206 31.55 10.47 -1.83
CA LYS A 206 30.66 11.17 -2.75
C LYS A 206 29.20 10.97 -2.39
N LEU A 207 28.79 9.74 -2.06
CA LEU A 207 27.43 9.43 -1.67
C LEU A 207 27.06 10.06 -0.31
N ALA A 208 27.98 10.01 0.67
CA ALA A 208 27.77 10.64 1.98
C ALA A 208 27.54 12.15 1.87
N ALA A 209 28.21 12.82 0.94
CA ALA A 209 28.03 14.25 0.70
C ALA A 209 26.61 14.63 0.25
N ALA A 210 25.87 13.70 -0.39
CA ALA A 210 24.50 13.90 -0.85
C ALA A 210 23.43 13.70 0.24
N LEU A 211 23.80 13.15 1.42
CA LEU A 211 22.90 12.97 2.53
C LEU A 211 22.40 14.31 3.08
N ASP A 212 21.11 14.38 3.34
CA ASP A 212 20.45 15.60 3.81
C ASP A 212 19.33 15.29 4.82
N PRO A 213 19.65 15.21 6.13
CA PRO A 213 18.67 14.87 7.16
C PRO A 213 17.55 15.92 7.32
N MET A 214 17.73 17.13 6.78
CA MET A 214 16.67 18.15 6.83
C MET A 214 15.48 17.76 5.94
N ALA A 215 15.68 16.98 4.89
CA ALA A 215 14.61 16.44 4.08
C ALA A 215 13.72 15.43 4.84
N ASP A 216 14.24 14.80 5.92
CA ASP A 216 13.45 13.88 6.74
C ASP A 216 12.36 14.61 7.55
N LEU A 217 12.48 15.94 7.76
CA LEU A 217 11.53 16.74 8.52
C LEU A 217 10.17 16.91 7.82
N ASP A 218 10.07 16.53 6.55
CA ASP A 218 8.81 16.56 5.81
C ASP A 218 7.97 15.28 5.94
N PHE A 219 8.53 14.22 6.51
CA PHE A 219 7.79 12.99 6.78
C PHE A 219 6.83 13.14 7.96
N GLU A 220 5.72 12.42 7.90
CA GLU A 220 4.72 12.33 8.95
C GLU A 220 4.94 11.11 9.85
N LEU A 221 4.32 11.12 11.05
CA LEU A 221 4.51 10.09 12.07
C LEU A 221 4.27 8.66 11.55
N LEU A 222 3.16 8.45 10.82
CA LEU A 222 2.84 7.13 10.26
C LEU A 222 3.96 6.62 9.34
N GLY A 223 4.55 7.51 8.52
CA GLY A 223 5.65 7.18 7.64
C GLY A 223 6.92 6.82 8.39
N VAL A 224 7.35 7.67 9.31
CA VAL A 224 8.55 7.48 10.13
C VAL A 224 8.45 6.22 10.99
N GLN A 225 7.31 6.03 11.66
CA GLN A 225 7.09 4.86 12.50
C GLN A 225 7.06 3.57 11.67
N THR A 226 6.40 3.60 10.50
CA THR A 226 6.40 2.47 9.56
C THR A 226 7.82 2.12 9.10
N MET A 227 8.64 3.12 8.75
CA MET A 227 10.04 2.89 8.40
C MET A 227 10.82 2.28 9.56
N TYR A 228 10.72 2.87 10.75
CA TYR A 228 11.42 2.42 11.96
C TYR A 228 11.10 0.98 12.34
N ASP A 229 9.83 0.60 12.34
CA ASP A 229 9.40 -0.72 12.79
C ASP A 229 9.66 -1.82 11.76
N ARG A 230 9.62 -1.50 10.47
CA ARG A 230 9.54 -2.52 9.43
C ARG A 230 10.67 -2.50 8.40
N TYR A 231 11.24 -1.33 8.09
CA TYR A 231 12.13 -1.18 6.95
C TYR A 231 13.59 -0.97 7.33
N LEU A 232 13.87 -0.20 8.38
CA LEU A 232 15.25 0.08 8.80
C LEU A 232 15.94 -1.22 9.27
N ILE A 233 17.12 -1.48 8.75
CA ILE A 233 17.90 -2.68 9.12
C ILE A 233 18.26 -2.64 10.60
N ILE A 234 18.06 -3.80 11.26
CA ILE A 234 18.33 -4.00 12.68
C ILE A 234 19.57 -4.89 12.83
N ASP A 235 20.53 -4.46 13.65
CA ASP A 235 21.60 -5.28 14.16
C ASP A 235 21.11 -6.11 15.35
N LYS A 236 20.91 -7.40 15.14
CA LYS A 236 20.50 -8.37 16.16
C LYS A 236 21.70 -9.09 16.81
N THR A 237 22.92 -8.76 16.42
CA THR A 237 24.13 -9.35 17.00
C THR A 237 24.52 -8.70 18.31
N VAL A 238 23.95 -7.54 18.61
CA VAL A 238 24.11 -6.80 19.87
C VAL A 238 22.85 -6.89 20.73
N LYS A 239 23.01 -6.70 22.05
CA LYS A 239 21.90 -6.68 23.01
C LYS A 239 21.97 -5.40 23.85
N PRO A 240 20.89 -4.60 23.86
CA PRO A 240 19.68 -4.74 23.07
C PRO A 240 19.94 -4.59 21.55
N ALA A 241 19.11 -5.22 20.72
CA ALA A 241 19.16 -5.03 19.28
C ALA A 241 18.87 -3.56 18.91
N ARG A 242 19.58 -3.01 17.93
CA ARG A 242 19.45 -1.59 17.55
C ARG A 242 19.41 -1.41 16.04
N ARG A 243 18.79 -0.32 15.57
CA ARG A 243 18.79 0.03 14.16
C ARG A 243 20.18 0.47 13.70
N LEU A 244 20.47 0.15 12.45
CA LEU A 244 21.68 0.61 11.76
C LEU A 244 21.43 1.79 10.84
N GLU A 245 20.16 2.07 10.50
CA GLU A 245 19.77 3.03 9.47
C GLU A 245 18.97 4.19 10.05
N THR A 246 19.33 5.40 9.62
CA THR A 246 18.44 6.55 9.59
C THR A 246 17.64 6.53 8.28
N PRO A 247 16.58 7.31 8.11
CA PRO A 247 15.89 7.41 6.81
C PRO A 247 16.84 7.75 5.67
N GLN A 248 17.82 8.62 5.87
CA GLN A 248 18.82 8.98 4.86
C GLN A 248 19.69 7.79 4.45
N PHE A 249 20.14 6.96 5.40
CA PHE A 249 20.93 5.76 5.10
C PHE A 249 20.07 4.71 4.38
N PHE A 250 18.84 4.55 4.81
CA PHE A 250 17.88 3.66 4.19
C PHE A 250 17.62 4.03 2.71
N TRP A 251 17.29 5.30 2.41
CA TRP A 251 17.08 5.75 1.03
C TRP A 251 18.33 5.61 0.18
N MET A 252 19.51 5.91 0.74
CA MET A 252 20.78 5.77 0.04
C MET A 252 21.08 4.30 -0.25
N ARG A 253 20.86 3.38 0.71
CA ARG A 253 21.02 1.93 0.49
C ARG A 253 20.14 1.43 -0.64
N VAL A 254 18.86 1.81 -0.65
CA VAL A 254 17.93 1.42 -1.71
C VAL A 254 18.45 1.90 -3.06
N ALA A 255 18.85 3.16 -3.16
CA ALA A 255 19.38 3.71 -4.39
C ALA A 255 20.68 3.00 -4.84
N MET A 256 21.64 2.76 -3.93
CA MET A 256 22.86 2.00 -4.22
C MET A 256 22.52 0.61 -4.74
N GLY A 257 21.57 -0.09 -4.10
CA GLY A 257 21.15 -1.44 -4.48
C GLY A 257 20.62 -1.50 -5.92
N LEU A 258 19.90 -0.47 -6.38
CA LEU A 258 19.27 -0.45 -7.71
C LEU A 258 20.22 -0.09 -8.85
N PHE A 259 21.37 0.49 -8.56
CA PHE A 259 22.34 0.90 -9.57
C PHE A 259 23.67 0.12 -9.52
N LEU A 260 23.70 -1.04 -8.84
CA LEU A 260 24.89 -1.87 -8.70
C LEU A 260 25.57 -2.27 -10.03
N ARG A 261 24.78 -2.45 -11.09
CA ARG A 261 25.26 -2.86 -12.42
C ARG A 261 25.44 -1.72 -13.41
N GLU A 262 25.21 -0.46 -12.99
CA GLU A 262 25.51 0.69 -13.84
C GLU A 262 27.03 0.85 -14.02
N GLU A 263 27.45 0.96 -15.26
CA GLU A 263 28.87 1.11 -15.60
C GLU A 263 29.30 2.59 -15.70
N LYS A 264 28.35 3.46 -16.12
CA LYS A 264 28.63 4.88 -16.34
C LYS A 264 27.84 5.75 -15.38
N ASN A 265 28.51 6.73 -14.77
CA ASN A 265 27.88 7.73 -13.89
C ASN A 265 27.05 7.09 -12.75
N ARG A 266 27.50 5.94 -12.24
CA ARG A 266 26.76 5.11 -11.28
C ARG A 266 26.38 5.89 -10.03
N GLU A 267 27.32 6.59 -9.41
CA GLU A 267 27.08 7.41 -8.22
C GLU A 267 26.09 8.55 -8.50
N ASP A 268 26.12 9.13 -9.69
CA ASP A 268 25.21 10.23 -10.07
C ASP A 268 23.76 9.72 -10.19
N TRP A 269 23.54 8.50 -10.75
CA TRP A 269 22.24 7.87 -10.77
C TRP A 269 21.74 7.52 -9.36
N VAL A 270 22.63 7.03 -8.51
CA VAL A 270 22.31 6.78 -7.08
C VAL A 270 21.86 8.07 -6.40
N ILE A 271 22.59 9.16 -6.56
CA ILE A 271 22.26 10.46 -5.96
C ILE A 271 20.92 10.99 -6.49
N ARG A 272 20.65 10.84 -7.79
CA ARG A 272 19.37 11.25 -8.40
C ARG A 272 18.20 10.45 -7.79
N LEU A 273 18.30 9.13 -7.70
CA LEU A 273 17.23 8.31 -7.09
C LEU A 273 17.08 8.60 -5.59
N HIS A 274 18.19 8.74 -4.86
CA HIS A 274 18.15 9.15 -3.46
C HIS A 274 17.43 10.49 -3.29
N ALA A 275 17.68 11.46 -4.19
CA ALA A 275 16.99 12.75 -4.20
C ALA A 275 15.48 12.60 -4.42
N LEU A 276 15.03 11.68 -5.29
CA LEU A 276 13.61 11.39 -5.48
C LEU A 276 12.96 10.84 -4.23
N HIS A 277 13.60 9.87 -3.57
CA HIS A 277 13.07 9.25 -2.35
C HIS A 277 12.98 10.27 -1.19
N LYS A 278 14.08 10.96 -0.87
CA LYS A 278 14.12 11.90 0.26
C LYS A 278 13.19 13.10 0.07
N SER A 279 12.94 13.53 -1.18
CA SER A 279 12.00 14.62 -1.50
C SER A 279 10.56 14.13 -1.74
N ARG A 280 10.29 12.86 -1.51
CA ARG A 280 8.96 12.24 -1.66
C ARG A 280 8.34 12.41 -3.06
N ARG A 281 9.17 12.42 -4.12
CA ARG A 281 8.72 12.49 -5.52
C ARG A 281 8.43 11.13 -6.12
N PHE A 282 9.10 10.10 -5.61
CA PHE A 282 8.95 8.70 -6.04
C PHE A 282 9.19 7.77 -4.86
N CYS A 283 8.49 6.65 -4.84
CA CYS A 283 8.73 5.59 -3.88
C CYS A 283 8.77 4.22 -4.57
N SER A 284 9.82 3.46 -4.31
CA SER A 284 9.93 2.07 -4.75
C SER A 284 8.96 1.17 -4.00
N SER A 285 8.62 0.01 -4.58
CA SER A 285 7.74 -0.97 -3.94
C SER A 285 8.34 -1.57 -2.66
N THR A 286 7.48 -2.11 -1.81
CA THR A 286 7.88 -2.71 -0.53
C THR A 286 9.01 -3.75 -0.62
N PRO A 287 9.00 -4.75 -1.53
CA PRO A 287 10.13 -5.68 -1.64
C PRO A 287 11.44 -5.00 -2.00
N THR A 288 11.40 -4.01 -2.88
CA THR A 288 12.57 -3.20 -3.25
C THR A 288 13.11 -2.45 -2.03
N LEU A 289 12.25 -1.79 -1.26
CA LEU A 289 12.63 -1.08 -0.04
C LEU A 289 13.25 -2.01 1.01
N PHE A 290 12.73 -3.24 1.16
CA PHE A 290 13.29 -4.21 2.10
C PHE A 290 14.66 -4.74 1.70
N ASN A 291 14.84 -5.07 0.42
CA ASN A 291 15.90 -5.98 -0.01
C ASN A 291 16.95 -5.35 -0.92
N ALA A 292 16.73 -4.13 -1.46
CA ALA A 292 17.75 -3.49 -2.29
C ALA A 292 19.03 -3.22 -1.48
N GLY A 293 20.16 -3.58 -2.05
CA GLY A 293 21.47 -3.46 -1.41
C GLY A 293 21.76 -4.50 -0.33
N THR A 294 20.89 -5.50 -0.11
CA THR A 294 21.12 -6.61 0.82
C THR A 294 21.73 -7.82 0.11
N LEU A 295 22.12 -8.86 0.88
CA LEU A 295 22.66 -10.11 0.32
C LEU A 295 21.69 -10.85 -0.60
N HIS A 296 20.39 -10.74 -0.35
CA HIS A 296 19.34 -11.44 -1.12
C HIS A 296 18.36 -10.40 -1.65
N SER A 297 18.71 -9.86 -2.81
CA SER A 297 17.94 -8.79 -3.47
C SER A 297 16.74 -9.33 -4.23
N GLN A 298 15.75 -9.92 -3.55
CA GLN A 298 14.43 -10.17 -4.12
C GLN A 298 13.65 -8.85 -4.08
N LEU A 299 13.48 -8.22 -5.24
CA LEU A 299 12.98 -6.85 -5.39
C LEU A 299 11.60 -6.78 -6.06
N SER A 300 11.15 -7.89 -6.67
CA SER A 300 9.91 -7.96 -7.44
C SER A 300 8.70 -8.14 -6.53
N SER A 301 7.61 -7.45 -6.85
CA SER A 301 6.40 -7.42 -6.03
C SER A 301 5.35 -8.45 -6.44
N CYS A 302 5.22 -8.70 -7.75
CA CYS A 302 4.08 -9.38 -8.33
C CYS A 302 4.52 -10.54 -9.21
N TYR A 303 3.87 -11.68 -9.01
CA TYR A 303 4.09 -12.92 -9.75
C TYR A 303 2.74 -13.46 -10.23
N LEU A 304 2.66 -13.72 -11.55
CA LEU A 304 1.48 -14.29 -12.20
C LEU A 304 1.83 -15.68 -12.72
N TYR A 305 1.01 -16.66 -12.39
CA TYR A 305 1.20 -18.05 -12.79
C TYR A 305 -0.08 -18.65 -13.34
N GLN A 306 0.09 -19.77 -14.07
CA GLN A 306 -1.00 -20.58 -14.61
C GLN A 306 -0.84 -22.01 -14.09
N VAL A 307 -1.94 -22.62 -13.71
CA VAL A 307 -2.01 -24.04 -13.30
C VAL A 307 -2.66 -24.84 -14.41
N ASN A 308 -1.94 -25.84 -14.92
CA ASN A 308 -2.46 -26.74 -15.94
C ASN A 308 -3.19 -27.94 -15.28
N ASP A 309 -4.02 -28.63 -16.04
CA ASP A 309 -4.85 -29.74 -15.61
C ASP A 309 -4.05 -31.05 -15.40
N THR A 310 -3.00 -31.00 -14.60
CA THR A 310 -2.20 -32.14 -14.17
C THR A 310 -1.88 -32.03 -12.68
N ILE A 311 -1.84 -33.14 -11.97
CA ILE A 311 -1.49 -33.14 -10.54
C ILE A 311 -0.08 -32.56 -10.31
N GLU A 312 0.83 -32.76 -11.23
CA GLU A 312 2.17 -32.23 -11.19
C GLU A 312 2.13 -30.67 -11.26
N SER A 313 1.41 -30.10 -12.21
CA SER A 313 1.27 -28.64 -12.31
C SER A 313 0.57 -28.06 -11.08
N ILE A 314 -0.47 -28.70 -10.61
CA ILE A 314 -1.20 -28.24 -9.42
C ILE A 314 -0.26 -28.22 -8.20
N MET A 315 0.51 -29.29 -7.96
CA MET A 315 1.37 -29.39 -6.78
C MET A 315 2.64 -28.58 -6.90
N ILE A 316 3.26 -28.53 -8.08
CA ILE A 316 4.51 -27.80 -8.28
C ILE A 316 4.22 -26.30 -8.47
N ARG A 317 3.46 -25.92 -9.49
CA ARG A 317 3.15 -24.52 -9.80
C ARG A 317 2.21 -23.90 -8.77
N GLY A 318 1.09 -24.56 -8.52
CA GLY A 318 0.03 -24.06 -7.67
C GLY A 318 0.43 -23.99 -6.19
N ILE A 319 1.34 -24.83 -5.71
CA ILE A 319 1.68 -24.94 -4.29
C ILE A 319 3.16 -24.70 -4.02
N ALA A 320 4.08 -25.55 -4.53
CA ALA A 320 5.48 -25.51 -4.12
C ALA A 320 6.21 -24.25 -4.60
N GLU A 321 6.10 -23.90 -5.88
CA GLU A 321 6.71 -22.66 -6.40
C GLU A 321 6.12 -21.41 -5.73
N ASN A 322 4.81 -21.39 -5.50
CA ASN A 322 4.14 -20.32 -4.78
C ASN A 322 4.65 -20.18 -3.34
N ALA A 323 5.00 -21.28 -2.67
CA ALA A 323 5.62 -21.21 -1.35
C ALA A 323 7.01 -20.55 -1.41
N PHE A 324 7.82 -20.86 -2.43
CA PHE A 324 9.12 -20.18 -2.61
C PHE A 324 8.97 -18.70 -2.91
N LEU A 325 8.04 -18.32 -3.79
CA LEU A 325 7.76 -16.92 -4.12
C LEU A 325 7.24 -16.16 -2.90
N SER A 326 6.31 -16.73 -2.14
CA SER A 326 5.76 -16.16 -0.92
C SER A 326 6.84 -15.92 0.14
N LYS A 327 7.73 -16.89 0.39
CA LYS A 327 8.86 -16.75 1.33
C LYS A 327 9.67 -15.47 1.09
N TRP A 328 9.84 -15.06 -0.16
CA TRP A 328 10.64 -13.90 -0.57
C TRP A 328 9.81 -12.63 -0.82
N ALA A 329 8.62 -12.56 -0.22
CA ALA A 329 7.74 -11.40 -0.26
C ALA A 329 7.05 -11.10 -1.60
N GLY A 330 6.93 -12.11 -2.48
CA GLY A 330 6.14 -12.02 -3.71
C GLY A 330 4.63 -12.08 -3.43
N GLY A 331 3.86 -11.18 -4.04
CA GLY A 331 2.40 -11.28 -4.14
C GLY A 331 2.02 -12.17 -5.32
N LEU A 332 1.08 -13.11 -5.11
CA LEU A 332 0.77 -14.17 -6.06
C LEU A 332 -0.59 -13.94 -6.72
N GLY A 333 -0.68 -14.11 -8.03
CA GLY A 333 -1.95 -14.17 -8.77
C GLY A 333 -1.91 -15.31 -9.78
N GLY A 334 -2.89 -16.21 -9.76
CA GLY A 334 -2.84 -17.36 -10.62
C GLY A 334 -4.17 -17.77 -11.22
N SER A 335 -4.14 -18.21 -12.49
CA SER A 335 -5.28 -18.82 -13.15
C SER A 335 -5.39 -20.30 -12.80
N TRP A 336 -6.58 -20.68 -12.34
CA TRP A 336 -6.95 -22.06 -12.07
C TRP A 336 -7.98 -22.60 -13.06
N THR A 337 -8.29 -21.85 -14.12
CA THR A 337 -9.35 -22.16 -15.10
C THR A 337 -9.09 -23.44 -15.87
N SER A 338 -7.83 -23.76 -16.17
CA SER A 338 -7.50 -24.99 -16.90
C SER A 338 -7.74 -26.28 -16.09
N VAL A 339 -7.74 -26.19 -14.75
CA VAL A 339 -7.96 -27.36 -13.88
C VAL A 339 -9.40 -27.85 -14.03
N ARG A 340 -9.56 -29.15 -14.29
CA ARG A 340 -10.89 -29.74 -14.53
C ARG A 340 -11.86 -29.56 -13.36
N GLY A 341 -13.11 -29.31 -13.71
CA GLY A 341 -14.20 -29.12 -12.75
C GLY A 341 -14.68 -30.41 -12.09
N THR A 342 -15.55 -30.21 -11.09
CA THR A 342 -16.24 -31.29 -10.38
C THR A 342 -17.03 -32.19 -11.33
N GLY A 343 -16.92 -33.50 -11.17
CA GLY A 343 -17.57 -34.50 -12.01
C GLY A 343 -16.81 -34.84 -13.29
N SER A 344 -15.71 -34.17 -13.59
CA SER A 344 -14.88 -34.50 -14.77
C SER A 344 -14.29 -35.93 -14.62
N TYR A 345 -14.33 -36.68 -15.71
CA TYR A 345 -13.77 -38.05 -15.73
C TYR A 345 -12.24 -38.05 -15.62
N ILE A 346 -11.72 -38.90 -14.74
CA ILE A 346 -10.28 -39.10 -14.55
C ILE A 346 -9.87 -40.42 -15.22
N LYS A 347 -9.32 -40.35 -16.43
CA LYS A 347 -8.99 -41.52 -17.26
C LYS A 347 -8.05 -42.52 -16.55
N GLY A 348 -7.08 -42.05 -15.76
CA GLY A 348 -6.09 -42.90 -15.11
C GLY A 348 -6.63 -43.75 -13.96
N THR A 349 -7.63 -43.30 -13.27
CA THR A 349 -8.22 -43.97 -12.09
C THR A 349 -9.63 -44.47 -12.31
N ASN A 350 -10.22 -44.18 -13.46
CA ASN A 350 -11.63 -44.43 -13.78
C ASN A 350 -12.60 -43.83 -12.77
N GLY A 351 -12.27 -42.69 -12.18
CA GLY A 351 -13.04 -41.96 -11.19
C GLY A 351 -13.47 -40.59 -11.69
N GLU A 352 -14.01 -39.77 -10.79
CA GLU A 352 -14.46 -38.40 -11.02
C GLU A 352 -13.64 -37.39 -10.21
N SER A 353 -13.39 -36.23 -10.78
CA SER A 353 -12.72 -35.12 -10.13
C SER A 353 -13.62 -34.46 -9.07
N GLN A 354 -13.03 -34.05 -7.96
CA GLN A 354 -13.68 -33.21 -6.95
C GLN A 354 -13.59 -31.70 -7.30
N GLY A 355 -13.09 -31.39 -8.52
CA GLY A 355 -12.93 -30.01 -9.01
C GLY A 355 -11.79 -29.22 -8.37
N ILE A 356 -11.87 -27.90 -8.51
CA ILE A 356 -10.81 -26.98 -8.10
C ILE A 356 -10.83 -26.66 -6.59
N ILE A 357 -11.95 -26.77 -5.92
CA ILE A 357 -12.15 -26.29 -4.54
C ILE A 357 -11.17 -26.92 -3.54
N PRO A 358 -10.92 -28.25 -3.54
CA PRO A 358 -9.94 -28.85 -2.63
C PRO A 358 -8.51 -28.35 -2.86
N PHE A 359 -8.12 -28.08 -4.11
CA PHE A 359 -6.81 -27.55 -4.45
C PHE A 359 -6.66 -26.07 -4.04
N LEU A 360 -7.71 -25.28 -4.19
CA LEU A 360 -7.74 -23.91 -3.70
C LEU A 360 -7.67 -23.85 -2.18
N LYS A 361 -8.29 -24.81 -1.47
CA LYS A 361 -8.13 -24.93 -0.02
C LYS A 361 -6.68 -25.22 0.37
N LEU A 362 -6.01 -26.13 -0.33
CA LEU A 362 -4.59 -26.41 -0.11
C LEU A 362 -3.70 -25.19 -0.40
N HIS A 363 -4.00 -24.42 -1.46
CA HIS A 363 -3.29 -23.18 -1.76
C HIS A 363 -3.50 -22.12 -0.66
N ASN A 364 -4.72 -21.97 -0.16
CA ASN A 364 -5.02 -21.10 0.98
C ASN A 364 -4.15 -21.48 2.20
N ASP A 365 -4.09 -22.75 2.55
CA ASP A 365 -3.35 -23.22 3.72
C ASP A 365 -1.82 -23.08 3.53
N GLN A 366 -1.33 -23.22 2.31
CA GLN A 366 0.07 -22.91 1.94
C GLN A 366 0.39 -21.42 2.17
N LEU A 367 -0.52 -20.51 1.79
CA LEU A 367 -0.33 -19.05 2.03
C LEU A 367 -0.29 -18.70 3.52
N VAL A 368 -1.10 -19.39 4.33
CA VAL A 368 -1.09 -19.25 5.79
C VAL A 368 0.22 -19.78 6.38
N ALA A 369 0.68 -20.95 5.91
CA ALA A 369 1.86 -21.63 6.43
C ALA A 369 3.16 -20.92 6.08
N VAL A 370 3.27 -20.36 4.86
CA VAL A 370 4.51 -19.73 4.34
C VAL A 370 4.33 -18.23 4.25
N ASN A 371 4.75 -17.54 5.31
CA ASN A 371 4.69 -16.08 5.38
C ASN A 371 5.81 -15.41 4.59
N GLN A 372 5.65 -14.10 4.32
CA GLN A 372 6.58 -13.27 3.58
C GLN A 372 7.78 -12.84 4.46
N GLY A 373 8.74 -13.76 4.62
CA GLY A 373 9.99 -13.49 5.33
C GLY A 373 9.83 -13.08 6.80
N GLY A 374 8.74 -13.49 7.47
CA GLY A 374 8.44 -13.11 8.85
C GLY A 374 7.93 -11.67 9.03
N LYS A 375 7.70 -10.93 7.93
CA LYS A 375 7.29 -9.51 7.96
C LYS A 375 5.83 -9.28 7.56
N ARG A 376 5.23 -10.20 6.79
CA ARG A 376 3.83 -10.20 6.33
C ARG A 376 3.30 -11.61 6.24
N ARG A 377 1.97 -11.78 6.26
CA ARG A 377 1.33 -13.06 5.89
C ARG A 377 1.53 -13.33 4.40
N GLY A 378 1.58 -14.59 4.00
CA GLY A 378 1.50 -14.99 2.60
C GLY A 378 0.18 -14.49 2.00
N SER A 379 0.20 -14.06 0.75
CA SER A 379 -0.98 -13.47 0.10
C SER A 379 -1.03 -13.91 -1.36
N GLY A 380 -2.19 -14.40 -1.78
CA GLY A 380 -2.45 -14.85 -3.14
C GLY A 380 -3.87 -14.56 -3.58
N CYS A 381 -4.09 -14.50 -4.89
CA CYS A 381 -5.39 -14.40 -5.52
C CYS A 381 -5.56 -15.50 -6.56
N ALA A 382 -6.62 -16.28 -6.44
CA ALA A 382 -7.01 -17.26 -7.45
C ALA A 382 -8.00 -16.63 -8.44
N TYR A 383 -7.75 -16.82 -9.73
CA TYR A 383 -8.59 -16.35 -10.83
C TYR A 383 -9.32 -17.51 -11.49
N LEU A 384 -10.60 -17.31 -11.77
CA LEU A 384 -11.42 -18.29 -12.49
C LEU A 384 -12.29 -17.61 -13.54
N GLU A 385 -12.32 -18.19 -14.75
CA GLU A 385 -13.24 -17.71 -15.79
C GLU A 385 -14.69 -18.10 -15.50
N THR A 386 -15.63 -17.22 -15.88
CA THR A 386 -17.05 -17.35 -15.55
C THR A 386 -17.77 -18.52 -16.21
N TRP A 387 -17.17 -19.15 -17.20
CA TRP A 387 -17.73 -20.31 -17.87
C TRP A 387 -17.33 -21.66 -17.23
N HIS A 388 -16.41 -21.65 -16.26
CA HIS A 388 -15.95 -22.86 -15.59
C HIS A 388 -17.08 -23.49 -14.76
N ASN A 389 -17.23 -24.82 -14.81
CA ASN A 389 -18.31 -25.53 -14.12
C ASN A 389 -18.37 -25.28 -12.61
N ASP A 390 -17.22 -25.10 -11.96
CA ASP A 390 -17.15 -24.86 -10.51
C ASP A 390 -17.32 -23.38 -10.12
N ILE A 391 -17.72 -22.48 -11.04
CA ILE A 391 -17.81 -21.05 -10.77
C ILE A 391 -18.73 -20.75 -9.58
N GLU A 392 -19.85 -21.45 -9.45
CA GLU A 392 -20.82 -21.18 -8.39
C GLU A 392 -20.24 -21.52 -7.00
N ASP A 393 -19.46 -22.58 -6.87
CA ASP A 393 -18.76 -22.96 -5.65
C ASP A 393 -17.58 -22.03 -5.36
N PHE A 394 -16.87 -21.60 -6.41
CA PHE A 394 -15.79 -20.63 -6.32
C PHE A 394 -16.26 -19.27 -5.76
N LEU A 395 -17.43 -18.80 -6.16
CA LEU A 395 -18.03 -17.57 -5.63
C LEU A 395 -18.22 -17.63 -4.10
N GLU A 396 -18.48 -18.81 -3.53
CA GLU A 396 -18.77 -19.01 -2.11
C GLU A 396 -17.54 -19.25 -1.22
N LEU A 397 -16.33 -19.29 -1.80
CA LEU A 397 -15.11 -19.64 -1.07
C LEU A 397 -14.84 -18.77 0.18
N ARG A 398 -15.28 -17.51 0.18
CA ARG A 398 -15.04 -16.56 1.27
C ARG A 398 -16.24 -16.38 2.22
N LYS A 399 -17.31 -17.13 2.05
CA LYS A 399 -18.47 -17.09 2.97
C LYS A 399 -18.08 -17.49 4.39
N ASN A 400 -18.64 -16.79 5.37
CA ASN A 400 -18.44 -17.10 6.80
C ASN A 400 -19.34 -18.26 7.31
N THR A 401 -20.09 -18.90 6.40
CA THR A 401 -21.02 -19.99 6.69
C THR A 401 -20.74 -21.20 5.80
N GLY A 402 -21.20 -22.37 6.21
CA GLY A 402 -21.04 -23.61 5.47
C GLY A 402 -19.88 -24.48 5.97
N ASP A 403 -19.42 -25.41 5.14
CA ASP A 403 -18.32 -26.32 5.48
C ASP A 403 -16.96 -25.62 5.32
N ASP A 404 -16.21 -25.45 6.41
CA ASP A 404 -14.88 -24.82 6.42
C ASP A 404 -13.85 -25.50 5.49
N ARG A 405 -14.04 -26.79 5.21
CA ARG A 405 -13.19 -27.54 4.25
C ARG A 405 -13.34 -27.02 2.81
N ARG A 406 -14.44 -26.32 2.55
CA ARG A 406 -14.76 -25.69 1.25
C ARG A 406 -14.63 -24.16 1.29
N ARG A 407 -13.90 -23.59 2.28
CA ARG A 407 -13.70 -22.15 2.46
C ARG A 407 -12.22 -21.79 2.46
N THR A 408 -11.92 -20.59 1.93
CA THR A 408 -10.55 -20.07 1.77
C THR A 408 -10.50 -18.63 2.27
N HIS A 409 -10.52 -18.45 3.60
CA HIS A 409 -10.65 -17.12 4.21
C HIS A 409 -9.40 -16.24 4.08
N ASP A 410 -8.22 -16.82 3.86
CA ASP A 410 -6.95 -16.10 3.79
C ASP A 410 -6.48 -15.84 2.35
N MET A 411 -7.11 -16.47 1.36
CA MET A 411 -6.83 -16.31 -0.06
C MET A 411 -7.86 -15.36 -0.72
N ASN A 412 -7.41 -14.44 -1.54
CA ASN A 412 -8.28 -13.64 -2.39
C ASN A 412 -8.76 -14.43 -3.60
N THR A 413 -9.90 -14.03 -4.14
CA THR A 413 -10.49 -14.62 -5.35
C THR A 413 -10.93 -13.54 -6.33
N ALA A 414 -10.86 -13.82 -7.62
CA ALA A 414 -11.27 -12.91 -8.68
C ALA A 414 -11.95 -13.66 -9.85
N ASN A 415 -13.00 -13.07 -10.37
CA ASN A 415 -13.62 -13.51 -11.61
C ASN A 415 -12.81 -13.00 -12.81
N TRP A 416 -12.58 -13.85 -13.81
CA TRP A 416 -11.98 -13.48 -15.09
C TRP A 416 -13.07 -13.56 -16.16
N ILE A 417 -13.62 -12.39 -16.55
CA ILE A 417 -14.88 -12.27 -17.26
C ILE A 417 -14.64 -11.96 -18.75
N PRO A 418 -15.07 -12.82 -19.71
CA PRO A 418 -15.04 -12.49 -21.13
C PRO A 418 -16.17 -11.50 -21.49
N ASP A 419 -15.93 -10.66 -22.50
CA ASP A 419 -16.92 -9.67 -22.98
C ASP A 419 -18.24 -10.32 -23.42
N LEU A 420 -18.20 -11.55 -23.95
CA LEU A 420 -19.40 -12.30 -24.31
C LEU A 420 -20.35 -12.50 -23.12
N PHE A 421 -19.83 -12.73 -21.89
CA PHE A 421 -20.69 -12.81 -20.71
C PHE A 421 -21.45 -11.51 -20.47
N MET A 422 -20.78 -10.36 -20.62
CA MET A 422 -21.41 -9.06 -20.44
C MET A 422 -22.42 -8.74 -21.56
N LYS A 423 -22.12 -9.14 -22.82
CA LYS A 423 -23.07 -9.05 -23.93
C LYS A 423 -24.38 -9.84 -23.65
N ARG A 424 -24.23 -11.08 -23.16
CA ARG A 424 -25.36 -11.94 -22.80
C ARG A 424 -26.14 -11.42 -21.58
N LEU A 425 -25.43 -10.89 -20.59
CA LEU A 425 -26.06 -10.24 -19.44
C LEU A 425 -26.92 -9.04 -19.86
N LYS A 426 -26.37 -8.15 -20.72
CA LYS A 426 -27.09 -6.99 -21.30
C LYS A 426 -28.38 -7.43 -22.02
N ASN A 427 -28.30 -8.52 -22.78
CA ASN A 427 -29.37 -9.06 -23.58
C ASN A 427 -30.25 -10.08 -22.83
N ARG A 428 -30.05 -10.29 -21.54
CA ARG A 428 -30.78 -11.25 -20.69
C ARG A 428 -30.81 -12.68 -21.26
N GLN A 429 -29.69 -13.10 -21.83
CA GLN A 429 -29.51 -14.44 -22.41
C GLN A 429 -28.95 -15.43 -21.35
N ASN A 430 -28.93 -16.69 -21.72
CA ASN A 430 -28.34 -17.75 -20.92
C ASN A 430 -26.83 -17.81 -21.11
N TRP A 431 -26.18 -18.39 -20.13
CA TRP A 431 -24.75 -18.65 -20.06
C TRP A 431 -24.53 -20.13 -19.78
N THR A 432 -23.62 -20.78 -20.49
CA THR A 432 -23.35 -22.21 -20.34
C THR A 432 -22.03 -22.42 -19.61
N LEU A 433 -22.07 -23.24 -18.55
CA LEU A 433 -20.89 -23.67 -17.81
C LEU A 433 -20.37 -24.98 -18.42
N PHE A 434 -19.05 -25.07 -18.57
CA PHE A 434 -18.37 -26.20 -19.19
C PHE A 434 -17.33 -26.84 -18.25
N LEU A 435 -16.98 -28.10 -18.50
CA LEU A 435 -15.81 -28.74 -17.95
C LEU A 435 -14.59 -28.28 -18.76
N SER A 436 -13.59 -27.71 -18.09
CA SER A 436 -12.41 -27.11 -18.77
C SER A 436 -11.62 -28.11 -19.60
N ASN A 437 -11.54 -29.37 -19.19
CA ASN A 437 -10.88 -30.43 -19.94
C ASN A 437 -11.59 -30.82 -21.25
N GLU A 438 -12.87 -30.47 -21.43
CA GLU A 438 -13.63 -30.67 -22.68
C GLU A 438 -13.61 -29.45 -23.60
N THR A 439 -13.24 -28.28 -23.06
CA THR A 439 -13.18 -27.00 -23.76
C THR A 439 -11.85 -26.26 -23.52
N PRO A 440 -10.70 -26.92 -23.71
CA PRO A 440 -9.39 -26.42 -23.26
C PRO A 440 -8.93 -25.13 -23.95
N ASP A 441 -9.41 -24.88 -25.16
CA ASP A 441 -9.04 -23.70 -25.95
C ASP A 441 -9.83 -22.43 -25.59
N LEU A 442 -10.88 -22.52 -24.78
CA LEU A 442 -11.58 -21.33 -24.28
C LEU A 442 -10.69 -20.47 -23.39
N HIS A 443 -9.79 -21.08 -22.61
CA HIS A 443 -8.87 -20.36 -21.78
C HIS A 443 -7.78 -19.63 -22.59
N GLU A 444 -7.43 -20.16 -23.74
CA GLU A 444 -6.38 -19.66 -24.65
C GLU A 444 -6.89 -18.68 -25.71
N THR A 445 -8.19 -18.33 -25.70
CA THR A 445 -8.80 -17.42 -26.68
C THR A 445 -9.54 -16.27 -26.00
N PHE A 446 -9.72 -15.16 -26.72
CA PHE A 446 -10.42 -13.96 -26.26
C PHE A 446 -11.13 -13.29 -27.43
N GLY A 447 -12.00 -12.31 -27.17
CA GLY A 447 -12.71 -11.53 -28.19
C GLY A 447 -13.61 -12.39 -29.09
N ALA A 448 -13.62 -12.08 -30.35
CA ALA A 448 -14.44 -12.78 -31.37
C ALA A 448 -14.08 -14.26 -31.51
N ASP A 449 -12.82 -14.62 -31.37
CA ASP A 449 -12.38 -16.04 -31.42
C ASP A 449 -12.92 -16.83 -30.22
N PHE A 450 -12.94 -16.23 -29.03
CA PHE A 450 -13.58 -16.84 -27.87
C PHE A 450 -15.09 -17.02 -28.09
N GLU A 451 -15.79 -15.99 -28.54
CA GLU A 451 -17.22 -16.04 -28.81
C GLU A 451 -17.57 -17.15 -29.80
N LYS A 452 -16.83 -17.25 -30.91
CA LYS A 452 -17.00 -18.28 -31.93
C LYS A 452 -16.85 -19.69 -31.36
N ARG A 453 -15.80 -19.93 -30.56
CA ARG A 453 -15.53 -21.24 -29.95
C ARG A 453 -16.56 -21.58 -28.89
N TYR A 454 -16.89 -20.62 -28.05
CA TYR A 454 -17.87 -20.78 -26.98
C TYR A 454 -19.24 -21.20 -27.55
N VAL A 455 -19.74 -20.53 -28.59
CA VAL A 455 -21.00 -20.89 -29.26
C VAL A 455 -20.93 -22.28 -29.91
N ALA A 456 -19.77 -22.63 -30.51
CA ALA A 456 -19.58 -23.97 -31.05
C ALA A 456 -19.62 -25.07 -29.97
N TYR A 457 -19.09 -24.80 -28.79
CA TYR A 457 -19.20 -25.70 -27.64
C TYR A 457 -20.62 -25.80 -27.10
N GLU A 458 -21.39 -24.72 -27.08
CA GLU A 458 -22.82 -24.77 -26.73
C GLU A 458 -23.61 -25.70 -27.66
N GLU A 459 -23.35 -25.65 -28.97
CA GLU A 459 -24.01 -26.55 -29.93
C GLU A 459 -23.63 -28.01 -29.73
N ARG A 460 -22.36 -28.29 -29.31
CA ARG A 460 -21.91 -29.65 -28.96
C ARG A 460 -22.56 -30.12 -27.65
N ALA A 461 -22.70 -29.24 -26.67
CA ALA A 461 -23.38 -29.55 -25.41
C ALA A 461 -24.87 -29.86 -25.62
N LYS A 462 -25.57 -29.09 -26.47
CA LYS A 462 -26.98 -29.35 -26.87
C LYS A 462 -27.17 -30.70 -27.55
N LYS A 463 -26.16 -31.18 -28.26
CA LYS A 463 -26.17 -32.51 -28.89
C LYS A 463 -25.78 -33.64 -27.91
N GLY A 464 -25.38 -33.30 -26.68
CA GLY A 464 -24.92 -34.28 -25.69
C GLY A 464 -23.52 -34.82 -25.94
N GLU A 465 -22.71 -34.16 -26.76
CA GLU A 465 -21.32 -34.56 -27.07
C GLU A 465 -20.34 -34.21 -25.95
N ILE A 466 -20.63 -33.15 -25.22
CA ILE A 466 -19.83 -32.65 -24.07
C ILE A 466 -20.79 -32.20 -22.96
N PHE A 467 -20.25 -32.01 -21.76
CA PHE A 467 -20.99 -31.45 -20.66
C PHE A 467 -21.31 -29.95 -20.89
N GLY A 468 -22.53 -29.54 -20.57
CA GLY A 468 -22.94 -28.13 -20.57
C GLY A 468 -24.08 -27.90 -19.59
N LYS A 469 -23.89 -27.00 -18.63
CA LYS A 469 -24.91 -26.55 -17.68
C LYS A 469 -25.33 -25.14 -18.04
N GLU A 470 -26.54 -25.01 -18.60
CA GLU A 470 -27.10 -23.71 -18.97
C GLU A 470 -27.77 -23.03 -17.78
N ILE A 471 -27.44 -21.77 -17.52
CA ILE A 471 -28.00 -20.92 -16.47
C ILE A 471 -28.27 -19.51 -17.03
N PRO A 472 -29.23 -18.73 -16.49
CA PRO A 472 -29.39 -17.33 -16.88
C PRO A 472 -28.17 -16.51 -16.48
N ALA A 473 -27.58 -15.76 -17.42
CA ALA A 473 -26.42 -14.90 -17.13
C ALA A 473 -26.72 -13.89 -16.00
N LEU A 474 -27.97 -13.40 -15.93
CA LEU A 474 -28.40 -12.48 -14.88
C LEU A 474 -28.36 -13.13 -13.48
N GLU A 475 -28.69 -14.40 -13.34
CA GLU A 475 -28.66 -15.08 -12.05
C GLU A 475 -27.22 -15.30 -11.56
N LEU A 476 -26.31 -15.66 -12.45
CA LEU A 476 -24.89 -15.75 -12.11
C LEU A 476 -24.34 -14.37 -11.71
N TRP A 477 -24.70 -13.31 -12.44
CA TRP A 477 -24.26 -11.94 -12.11
C TRP A 477 -24.79 -11.46 -10.77
N LYS A 478 -26.07 -11.73 -10.44
CA LYS A 478 -26.63 -11.43 -9.13
C LYS A 478 -25.87 -12.17 -8.01
N LYS A 479 -25.53 -13.46 -8.24
CA LYS A 479 -24.73 -14.23 -7.28
C LYS A 479 -23.34 -13.62 -7.08
N MET A 480 -22.66 -13.21 -8.15
CA MET A 480 -21.38 -12.49 -8.09
C MET A 480 -21.49 -11.23 -7.24
N LEU A 481 -22.45 -10.35 -7.54
CA LEU A 481 -22.64 -9.11 -6.81
C LEU A 481 -23.03 -9.36 -5.34
N GLY A 482 -23.87 -10.35 -5.09
CA GLY A 482 -24.24 -10.79 -3.73
C GLY A 482 -23.04 -11.22 -2.91
N MET A 483 -22.11 -11.98 -3.49
CA MET A 483 -20.90 -12.41 -2.82
C MET A 483 -19.91 -11.26 -2.59
N ILE A 484 -19.78 -10.35 -3.55
CA ILE A 484 -18.98 -9.12 -3.37
C ILE A 484 -19.54 -8.28 -2.22
N PHE A 485 -20.84 -8.11 -2.14
CA PHE A 485 -21.50 -7.37 -1.06
C PHE A 485 -21.28 -8.04 0.31
N GLU A 486 -21.40 -9.38 0.36
CA GLU A 486 -21.27 -10.15 1.61
C GLU A 486 -19.80 -10.27 2.08
N THR A 487 -18.86 -10.48 1.16
CA THR A 487 -17.49 -10.89 1.49
C THR A 487 -16.38 -10.00 0.92
N GLY A 488 -16.70 -9.04 0.04
CA GLY A 488 -15.73 -8.27 -0.73
C GLY A 488 -15.09 -9.06 -1.89
N HIS A 489 -15.51 -10.29 -2.14
CA HIS A 489 -14.92 -11.21 -3.13
C HIS A 489 -15.99 -12.08 -3.81
N PRO A 490 -15.66 -12.68 -4.98
CA PRO A 490 -14.49 -12.46 -5.85
C PRO A 490 -14.49 -11.08 -6.50
N TRP A 491 -13.29 -10.54 -6.77
CA TRP A 491 -13.16 -9.28 -7.52
C TRP A 491 -13.64 -9.43 -8.96
N ILE A 492 -13.99 -8.32 -9.59
CA ILE A 492 -14.43 -8.26 -10.98
C ILE A 492 -13.26 -7.83 -11.86
N THR A 493 -12.87 -8.68 -12.80
CA THR A 493 -11.83 -8.41 -13.79
C THR A 493 -12.26 -8.88 -15.17
N PHE A 494 -11.77 -8.22 -16.24
CA PHE A 494 -12.23 -8.44 -17.61
C PHE A 494 -11.10 -8.99 -18.49
N LYS A 495 -11.35 -10.15 -19.10
CA LYS A 495 -10.39 -10.89 -19.94
C LYS A 495 -10.06 -10.16 -21.24
N ASP A 496 -11.08 -9.76 -21.99
CA ASP A 496 -10.89 -9.31 -23.37
C ASP A 496 -10.16 -7.97 -23.44
N PRO A 497 -10.49 -6.93 -22.67
CA PRO A 497 -9.74 -5.68 -22.70
C PRO A 497 -8.27 -5.86 -22.33
N CYS A 498 -7.96 -6.75 -21.38
CA CYS A 498 -6.58 -7.06 -21.00
C CYS A 498 -5.81 -7.67 -22.18
N ASN A 499 -6.40 -8.61 -22.89
CA ASN A 499 -5.78 -9.33 -24.00
C ASN A 499 -5.72 -8.51 -25.30
N VAL A 500 -6.85 -7.92 -25.73
CA VAL A 500 -6.92 -7.09 -26.95
C VAL A 500 -5.95 -5.92 -26.87
N ARG A 501 -5.80 -5.30 -25.70
CA ARG A 501 -4.91 -4.16 -25.50
C ARG A 501 -3.47 -4.54 -25.09
N SER A 502 -3.18 -5.81 -24.83
CA SER A 502 -1.82 -6.26 -24.48
C SER A 502 -0.81 -5.89 -25.56
N PRO A 503 0.35 -5.30 -25.21
CA PRO A 503 1.42 -5.06 -26.18
C PRO A 503 2.09 -6.37 -26.65
N GLN A 504 1.86 -7.48 -25.96
CA GLN A 504 2.52 -8.78 -26.12
C GLN A 504 1.58 -9.86 -26.70
N ASP A 505 0.51 -9.48 -27.43
CA ASP A 505 -0.47 -10.37 -28.03
C ASP A 505 0.10 -11.44 -28.96
N HIS A 506 1.31 -11.21 -29.52
CA HIS A 506 2.04 -12.14 -30.37
C HIS A 506 2.83 -13.22 -29.60
N VAL A 507 2.94 -13.10 -28.28
CA VAL A 507 3.71 -14.04 -27.45
C VAL A 507 2.81 -15.02 -26.73
N GLY A 508 1.67 -14.57 -26.22
CA GLY A 508 0.76 -15.42 -25.45
C GLY A 508 -0.41 -14.65 -24.87
N VAL A 509 -1.29 -15.41 -24.19
CA VAL A 509 -2.53 -14.92 -23.59
C VAL A 509 -2.30 -14.49 -22.15
N ILE A 510 -3.02 -13.47 -21.72
CA ILE A 510 -3.14 -13.07 -20.33
C ILE A 510 -4.26 -13.87 -19.69
N HIS A 511 -3.91 -14.77 -18.77
CA HIS A 511 -4.84 -15.71 -18.13
C HIS A 511 -5.39 -15.25 -16.79
N SER A 512 -4.74 -14.27 -16.17
CA SER A 512 -5.09 -13.72 -14.87
C SER A 512 -4.42 -12.36 -14.67
N SER A 513 -4.69 -11.75 -13.52
CA SER A 513 -3.86 -10.65 -13.01
C SER A 513 -3.07 -11.11 -11.77
N ASN A 514 -2.35 -10.19 -11.13
CA ASN A 514 -1.63 -10.44 -9.89
C ASN A 514 -2.54 -10.40 -8.65
N LEU A 515 -1.93 -10.34 -7.45
CA LEU A 515 -2.63 -10.26 -6.18
C LEU A 515 -3.60 -9.07 -6.10
N CYS A 516 -3.21 -7.91 -6.64
CA CYS A 516 -3.93 -6.64 -6.49
C CYS A 516 -4.66 -6.18 -7.78
N THR A 517 -4.67 -6.99 -8.81
CA THR A 517 -5.39 -6.80 -10.10
C THR A 517 -4.85 -5.70 -11.04
N GLU A 518 -3.69 -5.09 -10.74
CA GLU A 518 -3.11 -4.04 -11.58
C GLU A 518 -2.19 -4.54 -12.70
N ILE A 519 -1.73 -5.79 -12.66
CA ILE A 519 -0.77 -6.35 -13.61
C ILE A 519 -1.45 -7.29 -14.58
N THR A 520 -1.26 -7.06 -15.88
CA THR A 520 -1.78 -7.88 -16.97
C THR A 520 -0.62 -8.29 -17.88
N LEU A 521 -0.08 -9.48 -17.63
CA LEU A 521 1.05 -10.06 -18.35
C LEU A 521 0.71 -11.49 -18.77
N ASN A 522 1.24 -11.90 -19.92
CA ASN A 522 1.07 -13.27 -20.41
C ASN A 522 1.79 -14.29 -19.53
N THR A 523 1.19 -15.45 -19.37
CA THR A 523 1.71 -16.59 -18.63
C THR A 523 1.68 -17.85 -19.47
N SER A 524 2.52 -18.83 -19.13
CA SER A 524 2.51 -20.15 -19.78
C SER A 524 2.92 -21.25 -18.79
N ALA A 525 2.97 -22.49 -19.27
CA ALA A 525 3.49 -23.61 -18.48
C ALA A 525 4.94 -23.40 -18.01
N GLU A 526 5.75 -22.70 -18.79
CA GLU A 526 7.19 -22.47 -18.55
C GLU A 526 7.49 -21.10 -17.96
N GLU A 527 6.55 -20.16 -18.02
CA GLU A 527 6.76 -18.75 -17.64
C GLU A 527 5.83 -18.32 -16.50
N THR A 528 6.42 -17.85 -15.43
CA THR A 528 5.74 -17.07 -14.38
C THR A 528 6.03 -15.61 -14.62
N ALA A 529 5.01 -14.81 -14.95
CA ALA A 529 5.21 -13.40 -15.22
C ALA A 529 5.58 -12.64 -13.93
N VAL A 530 6.47 -11.68 -14.07
CA VAL A 530 7.00 -10.89 -12.94
C VAL A 530 6.88 -9.41 -13.27
N CYS A 531 6.46 -8.61 -12.30
CA CYS A 531 6.45 -7.16 -12.44
C CYS A 531 7.18 -6.46 -11.29
N ASN A 532 7.94 -5.41 -11.66
CA ASN A 532 8.71 -4.57 -10.75
C ASN A 532 8.02 -3.22 -10.61
N LEU A 533 7.67 -2.84 -9.39
CA LEU A 533 6.80 -1.72 -9.10
C LEU A 533 7.50 -0.56 -8.38
N GLY A 534 7.04 0.64 -8.66
CA GLY A 534 7.31 1.87 -7.94
C GLY A 534 6.30 2.92 -8.38
N SER A 535 6.08 3.95 -7.58
CA SER A 535 5.04 4.94 -7.86
C SER A 535 5.55 6.37 -7.73
N VAL A 536 5.17 7.20 -8.69
CA VAL A 536 5.38 8.65 -8.69
C VAL A 536 4.37 9.30 -7.75
N VAL A 537 4.81 10.23 -6.94
CA VAL A 537 3.94 11.02 -6.05
C VAL A 537 3.50 12.27 -6.80
N LEU A 538 2.27 12.29 -7.27
CA LEU A 538 1.79 13.28 -8.25
C LEU A 538 1.80 14.72 -7.71
N ASP A 539 1.33 14.92 -6.49
CA ASP A 539 1.21 16.25 -5.89
C ASP A 539 2.57 16.95 -5.70
N SER A 540 3.66 16.16 -5.56
CA SER A 540 5.02 16.69 -5.52
C SER A 540 5.48 17.31 -6.85
N HIS A 541 4.72 17.10 -7.93
CA HIS A 541 5.02 17.60 -9.29
C HIS A 541 4.09 18.76 -9.71
N LEU A 542 3.36 19.35 -8.75
CA LEU A 542 2.59 20.56 -9.00
C LEU A 542 3.38 21.80 -8.56
N LYS A 543 3.39 22.83 -9.42
CA LYS A 543 3.86 24.17 -9.07
C LYS A 543 2.94 24.83 -8.04
N ALA A 544 3.34 26.00 -7.55
CA ALA A 544 2.55 26.77 -6.60
C ALA A 544 1.19 27.23 -7.16
N ASP A 545 1.08 27.41 -8.47
CA ASP A 545 -0.15 27.77 -9.19
C ASP A 545 -1.05 26.56 -9.52
N GLY A 546 -0.67 25.34 -9.09
CA GLY A 546 -1.39 24.11 -9.36
C GLY A 546 -1.13 23.51 -10.74
N SER A 547 -0.32 24.13 -11.60
CA SER A 547 0.06 23.54 -12.90
C SER A 547 1.11 22.43 -12.73
N ILE A 548 1.15 21.51 -13.69
CA ILE A 548 2.14 20.42 -13.70
C ILE A 548 3.54 20.98 -13.97
N ASP A 549 4.52 20.59 -13.15
CA ASP A 549 5.93 20.82 -13.43
C ASP A 549 6.47 19.69 -14.33
N HIS A 550 6.32 19.89 -15.63
CA HIS A 550 6.74 18.91 -16.63
C HIS A 550 8.23 18.59 -16.59
N ALA A 551 9.09 19.55 -16.23
CA ALA A 551 10.53 19.31 -16.14
C ALA A 551 10.86 18.39 -14.96
N MET A 552 10.28 18.66 -13.80
CA MET A 552 10.43 17.83 -12.59
C MET A 552 9.82 16.45 -12.80
N LEU A 553 8.63 16.34 -13.40
CA LEU A 553 7.95 15.09 -13.67
C LEU A 553 8.77 14.22 -14.64
N ARG A 554 9.28 14.81 -15.73
CA ARG A 554 10.15 14.10 -16.68
C ARG A 554 11.40 13.55 -16.01
N GLU A 555 12.08 14.34 -15.19
CA GLU A 555 13.25 13.90 -14.42
C GLU A 555 12.92 12.73 -13.51
N THR A 556 11.83 12.82 -12.75
CA THR A 556 11.38 11.76 -11.85
C THR A 556 11.09 10.47 -12.62
N VAL A 557 10.32 10.56 -13.70
CA VAL A 557 9.94 9.39 -14.52
C VAL A 557 11.17 8.75 -15.16
N THR A 558 12.10 9.56 -15.68
CA THR A 558 13.35 9.06 -16.29
C THR A 558 14.18 8.23 -15.30
N VAL A 559 14.38 8.74 -14.10
CA VAL A 559 15.15 8.02 -13.07
C VAL A 559 14.40 6.79 -12.59
N ALA A 560 13.08 6.88 -12.40
CA ALA A 560 12.25 5.80 -11.94
C ALA A 560 12.21 4.61 -12.92
N VAL A 561 11.94 4.86 -14.20
CA VAL A 561 11.90 3.81 -15.23
C VAL A 561 13.26 3.12 -15.38
N ARG A 562 14.36 3.89 -15.36
CA ARG A 562 15.71 3.31 -15.37
C ARG A 562 15.98 2.43 -14.15
N ALA A 563 15.60 2.87 -12.96
CA ALA A 563 15.76 2.10 -11.75
C ALA A 563 14.93 0.80 -11.78
N LEU A 564 13.70 0.85 -12.30
CA LEU A 564 12.84 -0.32 -12.47
C LEU A 564 13.35 -1.30 -13.52
N ASP A 565 13.93 -0.82 -14.65
CA ASP A 565 14.60 -1.69 -15.62
C ASP A 565 15.81 -2.39 -15.00
N ASN A 566 16.60 -1.69 -14.17
CA ASN A 566 17.74 -2.27 -13.47
C ASN A 566 17.32 -3.38 -12.49
N VAL A 567 16.15 -3.26 -11.87
CA VAL A 567 15.64 -4.33 -10.97
C VAL A 567 15.62 -5.67 -11.67
N ILE A 568 15.24 -5.72 -12.95
CA ILE A 568 15.15 -6.97 -13.73
C ILE A 568 16.49 -7.73 -13.75
N ASP A 569 17.59 -7.00 -13.89
CA ASP A 569 18.93 -7.59 -14.03
C ASP A 569 19.59 -7.94 -12.68
N ILE A 570 19.20 -7.29 -11.58
CA ILE A 570 19.79 -7.49 -10.24
C ILE A 570 18.94 -8.32 -9.32
N ASN A 571 17.70 -8.63 -9.70
CA ASN A 571 16.74 -9.35 -8.87
C ASN A 571 17.20 -10.78 -8.60
N PHE A 572 17.02 -11.24 -7.37
CA PHE A 572 17.10 -12.66 -7.05
C PHE A 572 15.76 -13.32 -7.38
N TYR A 573 15.77 -14.26 -8.31
CA TYR A 573 14.59 -14.99 -8.74
C TYR A 573 14.43 -16.30 -7.94
N PRO A 574 13.34 -16.47 -7.16
CA PRO A 574 13.11 -17.70 -6.42
C PRO A 574 12.83 -18.92 -7.29
N THR A 575 12.34 -18.72 -8.51
CA THR A 575 12.02 -19.79 -9.46
C THR A 575 12.60 -19.50 -10.85
N LYS A 576 12.96 -20.57 -11.60
CA LYS A 576 13.52 -20.42 -12.96
C LYS A 576 12.49 -19.85 -13.94
N ALA A 577 11.22 -20.22 -13.78
CA ALA A 577 10.13 -19.72 -14.62
C ALA A 577 9.94 -18.19 -14.50
N ALA A 578 10.11 -17.65 -13.30
CA ALA A 578 10.07 -16.20 -13.05
C ALA A 578 11.28 -15.49 -13.69
N GLU A 579 12.49 -16.06 -13.57
CA GLU A 579 13.70 -15.52 -14.19
C GLU A 579 13.58 -15.47 -15.71
N VAL A 580 13.18 -16.57 -16.33
CA VAL A 580 13.04 -16.68 -17.79
C VAL A 580 12.06 -15.64 -18.32
N SER A 581 10.87 -15.55 -17.75
CA SER A 581 9.85 -14.61 -18.17
C SER A 581 10.31 -13.15 -18.01
N ASN A 582 10.85 -12.78 -16.84
CA ASN A 582 11.21 -11.39 -16.57
C ASN A 582 12.39 -10.89 -17.44
N LEU A 583 13.41 -11.72 -17.62
CA LEU A 583 14.53 -11.37 -18.49
C LEU A 583 14.14 -11.32 -19.98
N ARG A 584 13.20 -12.18 -20.41
CA ARG A 584 12.75 -12.27 -21.80
C ARG A 584 11.88 -11.08 -22.20
N HIS A 585 10.93 -10.69 -21.35
CA HIS A 585 9.91 -9.68 -21.67
C HIS A 585 10.19 -8.30 -21.05
N ARG A 586 10.97 -8.23 -19.99
CA ARG A 586 11.37 -7.02 -19.27
C ARG A 586 10.22 -6.06 -18.92
N PRO A 587 9.09 -6.52 -18.36
CA PRO A 587 8.04 -5.62 -17.96
C PRO A 587 8.42 -4.84 -16.71
N VAL A 588 8.05 -3.56 -16.67
CA VAL A 588 8.05 -2.74 -15.46
C VAL A 588 6.68 -2.13 -15.26
N GLY A 589 6.34 -1.82 -14.01
CA GLY A 589 5.06 -1.24 -13.64
C GLY A 589 5.26 0.02 -12.81
N MET A 590 5.53 1.15 -13.47
CA MET A 590 5.55 2.43 -12.78
C MET A 590 4.13 2.92 -12.59
N GLY A 591 3.72 3.13 -11.34
CA GLY A 591 2.42 3.65 -10.95
C GLY A 591 2.48 5.09 -10.50
N VAL A 592 1.35 5.54 -9.95
CA VAL A 592 1.18 6.87 -9.38
C VAL A 592 0.49 6.77 -8.01
N MET A 593 0.63 7.81 -7.19
CA MET A 593 -0.12 8.04 -5.96
C MET A 593 -0.27 9.54 -5.73
N GLY A 594 -1.22 9.95 -4.89
CA GLY A 594 -1.42 11.36 -4.59
C GLY A 594 -2.34 12.10 -5.57
N LEU A 595 -3.21 11.40 -6.32
CA LEU A 595 -4.18 12.08 -7.20
C LEU A 595 -5.12 12.95 -6.37
N GLN A 596 -5.66 12.45 -5.26
CA GLN A 596 -6.54 13.22 -4.40
C GLN A 596 -5.84 14.44 -3.79
N ASP A 597 -4.54 14.33 -3.43
CA ASP A 597 -3.76 15.47 -2.95
C ASP A 597 -3.61 16.56 -4.02
N CYS A 598 -3.44 16.16 -5.30
CA CYS A 598 -3.47 17.10 -6.42
C CYS A 598 -4.80 17.83 -6.52
N LEU A 599 -5.91 17.10 -6.40
CA LEU A 599 -7.25 17.67 -6.49
C LEU A 599 -7.50 18.67 -5.35
N TYR A 600 -7.09 18.35 -4.11
CA TYR A 600 -7.14 19.29 -2.99
C TYR A 600 -6.30 20.55 -3.19
N ARG A 601 -5.10 20.41 -3.76
CA ARG A 601 -4.22 21.56 -4.04
C ARG A 601 -4.75 22.46 -5.16
N ARG A 602 -5.59 21.90 -6.04
CA ARG A 602 -6.21 22.62 -7.16
C ARG A 602 -7.65 23.07 -6.86
N ASP A 603 -8.17 22.81 -5.67
CA ASP A 603 -9.56 23.06 -5.28
C ASP A 603 -10.58 22.38 -6.26
N ILE A 604 -10.28 21.17 -6.71
CA ILE A 604 -11.10 20.38 -7.63
C ILE A 604 -11.83 19.27 -6.85
N SER A 605 -13.15 19.18 -7.04
CA SER A 605 -13.95 18.07 -6.49
C SER A 605 -13.63 16.76 -7.21
N PHE A 606 -13.43 15.67 -6.45
CA PHE A 606 -13.15 14.34 -7.02
C PHE A 606 -14.22 13.86 -8.01
N ALA A 607 -15.49 14.17 -7.77
CA ALA A 607 -16.63 13.77 -8.60
C ALA A 607 -16.98 14.79 -9.71
N SER A 608 -16.01 15.59 -10.16
CA SER A 608 -16.25 16.60 -11.20
C SER A 608 -15.59 16.23 -12.53
N ASP A 609 -16.09 16.78 -13.63
CA ASP A 609 -15.48 16.67 -14.95
C ASP A 609 -14.04 17.23 -14.95
N ALA A 610 -13.78 18.28 -14.17
CA ALA A 610 -12.45 18.86 -14.01
C ALA A 610 -11.45 17.86 -13.39
N ALA A 611 -11.90 16.96 -12.50
CA ALA A 611 -11.07 15.90 -11.97
C ALA A 611 -10.73 14.86 -13.04
N VAL A 612 -11.68 14.51 -13.89
CA VAL A 612 -11.47 13.61 -15.04
C VAL A 612 -10.49 14.22 -16.02
N GLU A 613 -10.63 15.50 -16.34
CA GLU A 613 -9.73 16.22 -17.24
C GLU A 613 -8.31 16.30 -16.68
N PHE A 614 -8.16 16.63 -15.40
CA PHE A 614 -6.85 16.69 -14.75
C PHE A 614 -6.18 15.31 -14.67
N ASN A 615 -6.96 14.25 -14.35
CA ASN A 615 -6.44 12.89 -14.33
C ASN A 615 -5.92 12.47 -15.71
N ASP A 616 -6.64 12.80 -16.78
CA ASP A 616 -6.22 12.54 -18.16
C ASP A 616 -4.92 13.31 -18.50
N GLU A 617 -4.85 14.60 -18.16
CA GLU A 617 -3.69 15.47 -18.38
C GLU A 617 -2.41 14.91 -17.71
N ILE A 618 -2.48 14.63 -16.41
CA ILE A 618 -1.30 14.20 -15.66
C ILE A 618 -0.87 12.79 -16.03
N MET A 619 -1.82 11.89 -16.31
CA MET A 619 -1.50 10.53 -16.72
C MET A 619 -0.97 10.46 -18.16
N GLU A 620 -1.44 11.31 -19.08
CA GLU A 620 -0.84 11.42 -20.41
C GLU A 620 0.62 11.90 -20.33
N ALA A 621 0.93 12.89 -19.46
CA ALA A 621 2.29 13.35 -19.25
C ALA A 621 3.20 12.25 -18.66
N VAL A 622 2.72 11.50 -17.65
CA VAL A 622 3.45 10.36 -17.08
C VAL A 622 3.73 9.29 -18.13
N ALA A 623 2.73 8.92 -18.93
CA ALA A 623 2.86 7.92 -19.99
C ALA A 623 3.85 8.37 -21.07
N TYR A 624 3.75 9.63 -21.50
CA TYR A 624 4.64 10.22 -22.46
C TYR A 624 6.12 10.08 -22.05
N TYR A 625 6.46 10.54 -20.84
CA TYR A 625 7.84 10.48 -20.35
C TYR A 625 8.31 9.05 -20.06
N ALA A 626 7.41 8.15 -19.66
CA ALA A 626 7.74 6.75 -19.42
C ALA A 626 8.09 6.00 -20.72
N TYR A 627 7.30 6.18 -21.77
CA TYR A 627 7.56 5.54 -23.07
C TYR A 627 8.79 6.14 -23.76
N ASP A 628 8.94 7.46 -23.68
CA ASP A 628 10.14 8.17 -24.16
C ASP A 628 11.40 7.62 -23.51
N THR A 629 11.39 7.44 -22.18
CA THR A 629 12.51 6.89 -21.41
C THR A 629 12.80 5.42 -21.76
N SER A 630 11.76 4.59 -21.90
CA SER A 630 11.98 3.17 -22.29
C SER A 630 12.57 3.06 -23.69
N ALA A 631 12.22 3.94 -24.62
CA ALA A 631 12.83 4.01 -25.94
C ALA A 631 14.29 4.51 -25.88
N ASP A 632 14.62 5.45 -24.99
CA ASP A 632 16.01 5.87 -24.75
C ASP A 632 16.85 4.71 -24.18
N LEU A 633 16.29 3.94 -23.24
CA LEU A 633 16.94 2.74 -22.70
C LEU A 633 17.13 1.67 -23.78
N ALA A 634 16.19 1.51 -24.71
CA ALA A 634 16.35 0.61 -25.86
C ALA A 634 17.48 1.05 -26.78
N ALA A 635 17.64 2.33 -27.04
CA ALA A 635 18.75 2.87 -27.80
C ALA A 635 20.11 2.65 -27.10
N GLU A 636 20.13 2.70 -25.75
CA GLU A 636 21.34 2.51 -24.94
C GLU A 636 21.71 1.02 -24.76
N ARG A 637 20.72 0.15 -24.53
CA ARG A 637 20.89 -1.22 -24.00
C ARG A 637 20.27 -2.32 -24.88
N GLY A 638 19.64 -1.95 -25.99
CA GLY A 638 18.85 -2.85 -26.83
C GLY A 638 17.43 -3.08 -26.34
N THR A 639 16.60 -3.61 -27.23
CA THR A 639 15.21 -3.96 -26.96
C THR A 639 15.09 -5.21 -26.09
N TYR A 640 13.91 -5.43 -25.51
CA TYR A 640 13.60 -6.73 -24.88
C TYR A 640 13.48 -7.83 -25.94
N SER A 641 13.73 -9.09 -25.57
CA SER A 641 13.92 -10.20 -26.53
C SER A 641 12.72 -10.47 -27.42
N THR A 642 11.51 -10.26 -26.93
CA THR A 642 10.24 -10.46 -27.65
C THR A 642 9.65 -9.18 -28.24
N TYR A 643 10.45 -8.16 -28.45
CA TYR A 643 10.00 -6.88 -29.03
C TYR A 643 9.41 -7.05 -30.44
N LYS A 644 10.06 -7.88 -31.28
CA LYS A 644 9.64 -8.06 -32.67
C LYS A 644 8.26 -8.72 -32.75
N GLY A 645 7.35 -8.08 -33.47
CA GLY A 645 5.96 -8.49 -33.61
C GLY A 645 5.03 -7.89 -32.55
N SER A 646 5.56 -7.24 -31.50
CA SER A 646 4.74 -6.55 -30.49
C SER A 646 3.93 -5.39 -31.06
N LYS A 647 2.95 -4.89 -30.31
CA LYS A 647 2.22 -3.67 -30.70
C LYS A 647 3.16 -2.48 -30.87
N TRP A 648 4.19 -2.38 -30.03
CA TRP A 648 5.24 -1.36 -30.17
C TRP A 648 5.98 -1.46 -31.53
N ASP A 649 6.38 -2.66 -31.93
CA ASP A 649 7.03 -2.90 -33.24
C ASP A 649 6.09 -2.58 -34.42
N ARG A 650 4.78 -2.76 -34.22
CA ARG A 650 3.73 -2.42 -35.20
C ARG A 650 3.33 -0.93 -35.16
N GLY A 651 3.97 -0.11 -34.32
CA GLY A 651 3.73 1.33 -34.20
C GLY A 651 2.48 1.70 -33.41
N LEU A 652 1.89 0.75 -32.68
CA LEU A 652 0.71 0.97 -31.85
C LEU A 652 1.11 1.31 -30.43
N LEU A 653 0.65 2.48 -29.94
CA LEU A 653 0.75 2.88 -28.55
C LEU A 653 -0.49 2.42 -27.76
N PRO A 654 -0.44 2.40 -26.42
CA PRO A 654 -1.59 1.98 -25.60
C PRO A 654 -2.90 2.74 -25.89
N GLN A 655 -2.86 4.04 -26.20
CA GLN A 655 -4.05 4.80 -26.60
C GLN A 655 -4.67 4.30 -27.89
N ASP A 656 -3.87 3.84 -28.88
CA ASP A 656 -4.35 3.30 -30.16
C ASP A 656 -5.09 1.97 -29.96
N THR A 657 -4.77 1.25 -28.87
CA THR A 657 -5.39 -0.06 -28.60
C THR A 657 -6.87 0.05 -28.17
N VAL A 658 -7.35 1.26 -27.85
CA VAL A 658 -8.78 1.50 -27.61
C VAL A 658 -9.57 1.28 -28.88
N ASP A 659 -9.04 1.70 -30.03
CA ASP A 659 -9.67 1.50 -31.34
C ASP A 659 -9.76 0.01 -31.70
N LEU A 660 -8.72 -0.78 -31.33
CA LEU A 660 -8.77 -2.24 -31.47
C LEU A 660 -9.87 -2.86 -30.62
N LEU A 661 -10.06 -2.37 -29.41
CA LEU A 661 -11.10 -2.85 -28.51
C LEU A 661 -12.51 -2.45 -29.01
N GLU A 662 -12.67 -1.25 -29.59
CA GLU A 662 -13.92 -0.86 -30.27
C GLU A 662 -14.27 -1.79 -31.43
N GLN A 663 -13.27 -2.10 -32.27
CA GLN A 663 -13.46 -3.02 -33.39
C GLN A 663 -13.84 -4.41 -32.90
N GLU A 664 -13.21 -4.91 -31.87
CA GLU A 664 -13.49 -6.23 -31.30
C GLU A 664 -14.87 -6.33 -30.66
N ARG A 665 -15.30 -5.29 -29.94
CA ARG A 665 -16.64 -5.21 -29.32
C ARG A 665 -17.76 -4.91 -30.30
N GLY A 666 -17.45 -4.21 -31.40
CA GLY A 666 -18.44 -3.67 -32.32
C GLY A 666 -19.29 -2.54 -31.74
N GLU A 667 -18.83 -1.91 -30.66
CA GLU A 667 -19.49 -0.78 -29.98
C GLU A 667 -18.47 0.34 -29.72
N PRO A 668 -18.84 1.63 -29.85
CA PRO A 668 -17.94 2.75 -29.62
C PRO A 668 -17.55 2.83 -28.12
N ILE A 669 -16.31 3.24 -27.88
CA ILE A 669 -15.77 3.45 -26.53
C ILE A 669 -15.48 4.96 -26.35
N GLU A 670 -16.26 5.59 -25.49
CA GLU A 670 -16.17 7.03 -25.21
C GLU A 670 -15.02 7.32 -24.23
N VAL A 671 -13.78 7.18 -24.69
CA VAL A 671 -12.55 7.46 -23.93
C VAL A 671 -11.63 8.30 -24.81
N LYS A 672 -10.99 9.33 -24.23
CA LYS A 672 -9.99 10.12 -24.93
C LYS A 672 -8.78 9.24 -25.33
N ARG A 673 -8.20 9.52 -26.51
CA ARG A 673 -7.01 8.81 -27.03
C ARG A 673 -5.73 9.63 -26.87
N GLY A 674 -5.63 10.46 -25.82
CA GLY A 674 -4.56 11.43 -25.64
C GLY A 674 -4.85 12.70 -26.47
N GLY A 675 -3.80 13.49 -26.72
CA GLY A 675 -3.90 14.69 -27.56
C GLY A 675 -3.49 15.96 -26.85
N LEU A 676 -3.11 15.87 -25.59
CA LEU A 676 -2.55 16.99 -24.83
C LEU A 676 -1.03 17.08 -25.04
N MET A 677 -0.36 15.96 -25.33
CA MET A 677 1.05 15.87 -25.65
C MET A 677 1.25 15.59 -27.16
N ASP A 678 2.35 16.12 -27.75
CA ASP A 678 2.75 15.74 -29.11
C ASP A 678 3.45 14.38 -29.11
N TRP A 679 2.73 13.33 -29.51
CA TRP A 679 3.24 11.96 -29.55
C TRP A 679 4.16 11.64 -30.73
N ALA A 680 4.27 12.53 -31.73
CA ALA A 680 5.07 12.27 -32.93
C ALA A 680 6.56 12.00 -32.62
N PRO A 681 7.24 12.74 -31.72
CA PRO A 681 8.62 12.46 -31.34
C PRO A 681 8.81 11.09 -30.69
N VAL A 682 7.88 10.69 -29.80
CA VAL A 682 7.96 9.39 -29.11
C VAL A 682 7.75 8.25 -30.11
N ARG A 683 6.76 8.35 -31.01
CA ARG A 683 6.55 7.38 -32.09
C ARG A 683 7.77 7.24 -32.98
N ALA A 684 8.38 8.33 -33.39
CA ALA A 684 9.59 8.32 -34.22
C ALA A 684 10.76 7.67 -33.48
N LYS A 685 10.92 7.94 -32.17
CA LYS A 685 11.96 7.34 -31.35
C LYS A 685 11.75 5.83 -31.21
N ILE A 686 10.53 5.36 -30.92
CA ILE A 686 10.19 3.93 -30.83
C ILE A 686 10.42 3.23 -32.16
N ALA A 687 10.00 3.82 -33.27
CA ALA A 687 10.24 3.26 -34.61
C ALA A 687 11.74 3.09 -34.93
N LYS A 688 12.59 4.00 -34.41
CA LYS A 688 14.05 3.95 -34.61
C LYS A 688 14.73 2.98 -33.67
N SER A 689 14.41 2.98 -32.41
CA SER A 689 15.18 2.32 -31.33
C SER A 689 14.45 1.14 -30.68
N GLY A 690 13.15 1.00 -30.90
CA GLY A 690 12.30 0.04 -30.20
C GLY A 690 12.00 0.45 -28.77
N MET A 691 11.54 -0.53 -27.96
CA MET A 691 11.28 -0.38 -26.53
C MET A 691 12.19 -1.31 -25.72
N ARG A 692 12.66 -0.83 -24.57
CA ARG A 692 13.42 -1.65 -23.61
C ARG A 692 12.52 -2.58 -22.81
N ASN A 693 11.29 -2.17 -22.53
CA ASN A 693 10.34 -2.83 -21.66
C ASN A 693 9.06 -3.17 -22.43
N SER A 694 8.51 -4.37 -22.23
CA SER A 694 7.25 -4.78 -22.86
C SER A 694 6.06 -3.98 -22.35
N ASN A 695 6.02 -3.75 -21.04
CA ASN A 695 5.05 -2.91 -20.33
C ASN A 695 5.82 -1.90 -19.48
N VAL A 696 5.26 -0.71 -19.27
CA VAL A 696 5.96 0.37 -18.56
C VAL A 696 5.16 0.89 -17.38
N LEU A 697 3.84 0.91 -17.45
CA LEU A 697 2.95 1.50 -16.45
C LEU A 697 2.03 0.46 -15.82
N ALA A 698 1.77 0.63 -14.52
CA ALA A 698 0.75 -0.11 -13.78
C ALA A 698 0.34 0.69 -12.54
N ILE A 699 -0.95 0.89 -12.32
CA ILE A 699 -1.48 1.63 -11.17
C ILE A 699 -1.63 0.68 -9.98
N ALA A 700 -0.57 0.55 -9.19
CA ALA A 700 -0.59 -0.27 -7.98
C ALA A 700 -1.35 0.41 -6.83
N PRO A 701 -1.91 -0.34 -5.87
CA PRO A 701 -2.69 0.22 -4.75
C PRO A 701 -1.92 1.13 -3.81
N THR A 702 -0.59 1.04 -3.77
CA THR A 702 0.34 1.84 -2.95
C THR A 702 0.06 1.88 -1.44
N ALA A 703 -0.73 0.92 -0.92
CA ALA A 703 -1.29 0.92 0.44
C ALA A 703 -0.26 1.11 1.59
N THR A 704 1.01 0.75 1.40
CA THR A 704 2.06 0.95 2.42
C THR A 704 2.99 2.09 2.05
N ILE A 705 3.39 2.20 0.78
CA ILE A 705 4.36 3.23 0.37
C ILE A 705 3.75 4.63 0.38
N SER A 706 2.44 4.77 0.16
CA SER A 706 1.74 6.05 0.35
C SER A 706 1.83 6.54 1.81
N ASN A 707 1.70 5.63 2.79
CA ASN A 707 1.89 5.98 4.19
C ASN A 707 3.31 6.44 4.51
N ILE A 708 4.32 5.82 3.88
CA ILE A 708 5.72 6.21 4.09
C ILE A 708 5.96 7.64 3.60
N VAL A 709 5.43 7.99 2.43
CA VAL A 709 5.64 9.32 1.84
C VAL A 709 4.60 10.37 2.29
N GLY A 710 3.54 9.98 3.01
CA GLY A 710 2.49 10.90 3.47
C GLY A 710 1.66 11.44 2.30
N SER A 711 1.16 10.54 1.44
CA SER A 711 0.33 10.86 0.27
C SER A 711 -0.92 9.98 0.24
N SER A 712 -1.97 10.43 -0.43
CA SER A 712 -3.14 9.58 -0.70
C SER A 712 -2.75 8.39 -1.58
N PRO A 713 -3.32 7.19 -1.34
CA PRO A 713 -2.95 6.00 -2.10
C PRO A 713 -3.47 6.06 -3.53
N CYS A 714 -2.63 5.67 -4.47
CA CYS A 714 -2.86 5.57 -5.92
C CYS A 714 -3.77 6.70 -6.48
N ILE A 715 -4.94 6.35 -7.00
CA ILE A 715 -5.96 7.27 -7.54
C ILE A 715 -7.23 7.29 -6.67
N GLU A 716 -7.12 6.82 -5.43
CA GLU A 716 -8.25 6.72 -4.50
C GLU A 716 -8.62 8.07 -3.87
N PRO A 717 -9.91 8.31 -3.60
CA PRO A 717 -10.33 9.44 -2.79
C PRO A 717 -9.93 9.25 -1.32
N THR A 718 -9.91 10.33 -0.54
CA THR A 718 -9.75 10.26 0.91
C THR A 718 -10.92 9.49 1.53
N TYR A 719 -10.61 8.50 2.38
CA TYR A 719 -11.63 7.64 3.01
C TYR A 719 -12.58 8.43 3.91
N LYS A 720 -12.02 9.23 4.84
CA LYS A 720 -12.73 10.14 5.76
C LYS A 720 -11.81 11.31 6.13
N ASN A 721 -12.39 12.40 6.64
CA ASN A 721 -11.59 13.53 7.13
C ASN A 721 -10.90 13.25 8.47
N LEU A 722 -11.45 12.35 9.28
CA LEU A 722 -10.84 11.84 10.51
C LEU A 722 -11.13 10.34 10.61
N PHE A 723 -10.10 9.55 10.79
CA PHE A 723 -10.24 8.09 11.00
C PHE A 723 -8.98 7.51 11.68
N VAL A 724 -9.11 6.30 12.19
CA VAL A 724 -7.98 5.56 12.74
C VAL A 724 -7.50 4.53 11.75
N LYS A 725 -6.24 4.60 11.40
CA LYS A 725 -5.56 3.64 10.52
C LYS A 725 -4.78 2.65 11.37
N SER A 726 -5.20 1.39 11.35
CA SER A 726 -4.51 0.30 12.06
C SER A 726 -3.59 -0.46 11.12
N ASN A 727 -2.35 -0.68 11.55
CA ASN A 727 -1.37 -1.51 10.85
C ASN A 727 -0.48 -2.27 11.85
N LEU A 728 0.52 -2.99 11.37
CA LEU A 728 1.44 -3.76 12.23
C LEU A 728 2.30 -2.89 13.17
N SER A 729 2.43 -1.60 12.91
CA SER A 729 3.13 -0.63 13.76
C SER A 729 2.22 0.02 14.81
N GLY A 730 0.93 -0.29 14.80
CA GLY A 730 -0.06 0.24 15.75
C GLY A 730 -1.22 0.97 15.09
N GLU A 731 -1.93 1.74 15.88
CA GLU A 731 -3.05 2.58 15.46
C GLU A 731 -2.60 4.03 15.33
N PHE A 732 -3.00 4.69 14.25
CA PHE A 732 -2.65 6.08 13.94
C PHE A 732 -3.92 6.85 13.59
N THR A 733 -4.12 7.96 14.27
CA THR A 733 -5.18 8.92 13.90
C THR A 733 -4.72 9.71 12.69
N GLU A 734 -5.52 9.67 11.65
CA GLU A 734 -5.34 10.43 10.42
C GLU A 734 -6.38 11.55 10.37
N LEU A 735 -5.92 12.78 10.33
CA LEU A 735 -6.75 13.98 10.19
C LEU A 735 -6.42 14.64 8.85
N ASN A 736 -7.43 14.91 8.04
CA ASN A 736 -7.27 15.53 6.73
C ASN A 736 -6.63 16.93 6.86
N GLY A 737 -5.33 17.02 6.55
CA GLY A 737 -4.56 18.25 6.66
C GLY A 737 -5.04 19.37 5.72
N TYR A 738 -5.61 19.03 4.57
CA TYR A 738 -6.18 20.00 3.64
C TYR A 738 -7.43 20.68 4.22
N LEU A 739 -8.32 19.87 4.84
CA LEU A 739 -9.49 20.42 5.55
C LEU A 739 -9.07 21.33 6.69
N VAL A 740 -8.12 20.91 7.53
CA VAL A 740 -7.63 21.73 8.66
C VAL A 740 -7.04 23.04 8.17
N ARG A 741 -6.21 22.99 7.14
CA ARG A 741 -5.62 24.18 6.52
C ARG A 741 -6.67 25.17 6.00
N ASP A 742 -7.69 24.66 5.33
CA ASP A 742 -8.75 25.51 4.78
C ASP A 742 -9.63 26.10 5.90
N LEU A 743 -9.93 25.34 6.92
CA LEU A 743 -10.62 25.85 8.12
C LEU A 743 -9.77 26.89 8.89
N LYS A 744 -8.43 26.71 8.97
CA LYS A 744 -7.52 27.71 9.54
C LYS A 744 -7.54 29.01 8.72
N LYS A 745 -7.47 28.95 7.38
CA LYS A 745 -7.57 30.13 6.51
C LYS A 745 -8.88 30.90 6.69
N LEU A 746 -9.97 30.19 6.98
CA LEU A 746 -11.28 30.78 7.24
C LEU A 746 -11.44 31.27 8.70
N GLY A 747 -10.46 31.04 9.57
CA GLY A 747 -10.55 31.34 11.00
C GLY A 747 -11.53 30.47 11.79
N LEU A 748 -11.89 29.32 11.25
CA LEU A 748 -12.89 28.39 11.79
C LEU A 748 -12.30 27.22 12.58
N TRP A 749 -10.99 26.97 12.47
CA TRP A 749 -10.35 25.88 13.21
C TRP A 749 -10.22 26.24 14.68
N SER A 750 -11.05 25.66 15.51
CA SER A 750 -11.10 25.86 16.95
C SER A 750 -11.20 24.51 17.69
N GLN A 751 -11.10 24.54 19.01
CA GLN A 751 -11.29 23.32 19.82
C GLN A 751 -12.72 22.77 19.67
N GLU A 752 -13.73 23.64 19.54
CA GLU A 752 -15.12 23.25 19.30
C GLU A 752 -15.27 22.58 17.93
N MET A 753 -14.67 23.16 16.88
CA MET A 753 -14.69 22.59 15.53
C MET A 753 -14.04 21.20 15.51
N MET A 754 -12.89 21.03 16.16
CA MET A 754 -12.23 19.74 16.30
C MET A 754 -13.12 18.71 17.01
N GLN A 755 -13.79 19.11 18.10
CA GLN A 755 -14.73 18.22 18.81
C GLN A 755 -15.94 17.85 17.95
N GLN A 756 -16.45 18.76 17.13
CA GLN A 756 -17.53 18.47 16.19
C GLN A 756 -17.07 17.50 15.11
N VAL A 757 -15.88 17.70 14.52
CA VAL A 757 -15.31 16.77 13.54
C VAL A 757 -15.15 15.36 14.15
N LYS A 758 -14.74 15.26 15.40
CA LYS A 758 -14.67 13.99 16.13
C LYS A 758 -16.05 13.39 16.37
N TYR A 759 -17.01 14.19 16.83
CA TYR A 759 -18.37 13.74 17.16
C TYR A 759 -19.08 13.17 15.92
N PHE A 760 -18.90 13.80 14.76
CA PHE A 760 -19.47 13.35 13.49
C PHE A 760 -18.56 12.39 12.69
N ASP A 761 -17.54 11.81 13.36
CA ASP A 761 -16.62 10.81 12.74
C ASP A 761 -16.01 11.27 11.41
N GLY A 762 -15.66 12.56 11.32
CA GLY A 762 -15.08 13.19 10.13
C GLY A 762 -16.08 13.60 9.05
N GLU A 763 -17.39 13.40 9.25
CA GLU A 763 -18.42 13.90 8.33
C GLU A 763 -18.66 15.40 8.54
N LEU A 764 -18.82 16.15 7.44
CA LEU A 764 -18.98 17.61 7.47
C LEU A 764 -20.42 18.08 7.33
N LYS A 765 -21.33 17.26 6.78
CA LYS A 765 -22.68 17.68 6.43
C LYS A 765 -23.55 18.10 7.64
N ASP A 766 -23.25 17.52 8.81
CA ASP A 766 -24.00 17.77 10.06
C ASP A 766 -23.25 18.74 10.99
N LEU A 767 -22.09 19.27 10.57
CA LEU A 767 -21.42 20.34 11.29
C LEU A 767 -22.34 21.57 11.33
N SER A 768 -22.51 22.14 12.52
CA SER A 768 -23.27 23.37 12.69
C SER A 768 -22.54 24.51 11.99
N LEU A 769 -22.88 24.74 10.72
CA LEU A 769 -22.23 25.71 9.84
C LEU A 769 -22.72 27.15 10.07
N ILE A 770 -23.22 27.46 11.27
CA ILE A 770 -23.64 28.82 11.68
C ILE A 770 -22.52 29.87 11.40
N HIS A 771 -21.30 29.44 11.18
CA HIS A 771 -20.14 30.28 10.96
C HIS A 771 -19.52 30.23 9.57
N ILE A 772 -20.06 29.39 8.63
CA ILE A 772 -19.56 29.34 7.25
C ILE A 772 -20.49 30.17 6.38
N SER A 773 -20.09 31.40 6.06
CA SER A 773 -20.91 32.40 5.36
C SER A 773 -20.99 32.25 3.83
N GLU A 774 -20.45 31.17 3.23
CA GLU A 774 -20.46 30.96 1.77
C GLU A 774 -21.06 29.62 1.34
N PRO A 775 -22.28 29.64 0.71
CA PRO A 775 -22.99 28.43 0.29
C PRO A 775 -22.29 27.58 -0.77
N THR A 776 -21.44 28.18 -1.58
CA THR A 776 -20.75 27.52 -2.71
C THR A 776 -19.66 26.55 -2.27
N ARG A 777 -18.83 26.92 -1.29
CA ARG A 777 -17.81 26.05 -0.71
C ARG A 777 -18.40 24.94 0.16
N GLN A 778 -19.55 25.19 0.76
CA GLN A 778 -20.26 24.18 1.54
C GLN A 778 -20.76 23.02 0.68
N ALA A 779 -21.24 23.32 -0.52
CA ALA A 779 -21.63 22.29 -1.50
C ALA A 779 -20.41 21.48 -1.97
N GLU A 780 -19.26 22.10 -2.21
CA GLU A 780 -18.04 21.45 -2.65
C GLU A 780 -17.41 20.55 -1.57
N ILE A 781 -17.40 21.01 -0.31
CA ILE A 781 -16.93 20.22 0.83
C ILE A 781 -17.89 19.05 1.10
N SER A 782 -19.20 19.28 1.02
CA SER A 782 -20.22 18.22 1.15
C SER A 782 -20.19 17.21 0.01
N TYR A 783 -19.84 17.64 -1.21
CA TYR A 783 -19.77 16.78 -2.39
C TYR A 783 -18.60 15.78 -2.33
N ALA A 784 -17.47 16.19 -1.79
CA ALA A 784 -16.35 15.27 -1.55
C ALA A 784 -16.72 14.11 -0.60
N VAL A 785 -17.68 14.34 0.30
CA VAL A 785 -18.23 13.33 1.23
C VAL A 785 -19.37 12.51 0.59
N PHE A 786 -20.11 13.08 -0.39
CA PHE A 786 -21.28 12.41 -1.01
C PHE A 786 -20.89 11.30 -1.99
N CYS A 787 -19.65 11.29 -2.50
CA CYS A 787 -19.17 10.23 -3.41
C CYS A 787 -18.75 8.94 -2.70
N LEU A 788 -18.90 8.87 -1.38
CA LEU A 788 -18.63 7.67 -0.57
C LEU A 788 -19.90 6.88 -0.18
N LYS A 789 -21.04 7.21 -0.76
CA LYS A 789 -22.28 6.43 -0.72
C LYS A 789 -22.59 5.95 -2.14
#